data_46b401a1a59195fd6a649499d2d8887a
#
_entry.id   46b401a1a59195fd6a649499d2d8887a
#
_cell.length_a   1.000
_cell.length_b   1.000
_cell.length_c   1.000
_cell.angle_alpha   90.00
_cell.angle_beta   90.00
_cell.angle_gamma   90.00
#
_symmetry.space_group_name_H-M   'P 1'
#
loop_
_entity.id
_entity.type
_entity.pdbx_description
1 polymer ?
#
loop_
_entity_poly.entity_id
_entity_poly.type
_entity_poly.pdbx_seq_one_letter_code
_entity_poly.pdbx_strand_id
1 'polypeptide(L)'
;MSEQYIEGKRSEESQKWFNEKYIGKKNIVIAKGKKLKLRGPLKIKDFEKLKKISLKKFELTNLEIIRCFQLDKVDLSELSMLKSLSVIECSKLTMENFSFNGLTNLNSLKISNYSQSTKIFKLSELPKLKSLSIIECSTLTTLDCSLTELASLEISHCPQLEKFDLSKLPKLTSLSVTKCPNITTLNYSTELTSLKISGSQLEEIDLSKLTKLTNLSVTDYQNLAKLDYSSIELTSLEINRCPQLTEIGSLKLSKLTSLSIIKCPKLLTGSTNSNSQIFDSSVLPKLKSLTVSECSFLTMLDYSLTELTSLEIINCSKIDLSKLPKLTRLSVTKCPNITKINYSTGLTSLKISGSQLEEIGLSKLTKLTSLSVIDCQKLTSLDCSSPELTSLKIINCSKLNKITDHFESKPKNLIVRGYSNLSMLDYSETGFNSLRIDGCSQLSQLNKDDLPKQITSLSVIDCLNLKKLDCSTGLTSLKISGCYRLENVGCSKLPKLTNLSVTDCLKLTKLNCSSNENLTELEVSDLTELDCSNTSFKNLGLNLCPYITKLYCFNTKLIDLDVSNCSKLEFIDCSQSNLTSLDTSYCPESIMVKPTELNIIREKKNIKNILVTGLTGGGKSTLANVLTDTDEFKESAYSVSETKDFRKKKFRWKGHNFCVVDTIGAADTKLGLKDVLYKIANGTYAMPEGISQVLFVVDGRFTKEEINTFNMIKDSILDAKILGYVTLVRTKFGNFRSKDECEKDICKMREESETIAEIVSLCNGVIHVDNPPINIEKIDDDGDEYVAQIKINKNVRTKSRENLLSYLENVRPVQKNEYLKLSKWDKLNVNIRNYVKNKKTNPEFEAYYKESCPIL
;
A
#
# COMPACT_ATOMS: atom_id res chain seq x y z
N MET A 1 47.72 -1.01 12.46
CA MET A 1 46.32 -1.25 12.12
C MET A 1 45.59 -1.44 13.44
N SER A 2 44.93 -0.40 13.88
CA SER A 2 44.21 -0.37 15.17
C SER A 2 42.85 -1.07 14.99
N GLU A 3 42.71 -2.26 15.55
CA GLU A 3 41.42 -2.92 15.71
C GLU A 3 40.53 -2.10 16.66
N GLN A 4 39.50 -1.43 16.13
CA GLN A 4 38.59 -0.65 16.96
C GLN A 4 37.70 -1.57 17.80
N TYR A 5 37.71 -1.33 19.09
CA TYR A 5 36.87 -1.94 20.11
C TYR A 5 35.41 -1.55 19.87
N ILE A 6 34.50 -2.53 19.69
CA ILE A 6 33.06 -2.33 19.73
C ILE A 6 32.56 -2.90 21.07
N GLU A 7 32.65 -2.12 22.14
CA GLU A 7 32.07 -2.45 23.42
C GLU A 7 30.72 -1.71 23.52
N GLY A 8 29.63 -2.47 23.70
CA GLY A 8 28.31 -1.93 24.02
C GLY A 8 27.42 -1.48 22.84
N LYS A 9 27.71 -1.80 21.60
CA LYS A 9 26.91 -1.33 20.45
C LYS A 9 25.61 -2.12 20.22
N ARG A 10 24.54 -1.39 19.82
CA ARG A 10 23.19 -1.91 19.54
C ARG A 10 23.20 -2.94 18.39
N SER A 11 22.18 -3.81 18.35
CA SER A 11 22.01 -4.90 17.36
C SER A 11 22.13 -4.47 15.88
N GLU A 12 21.71 -3.27 15.54
CA GLU A 12 21.79 -2.69 14.19
C GLU A 12 23.23 -2.42 13.73
N GLU A 13 24.11 -2.02 14.62
CA GLU A 13 25.52 -1.77 14.31
C GLU A 13 26.29 -3.09 14.08
N SER A 14 25.91 -4.15 14.77
CA SER A 14 26.45 -5.50 14.55
C SER A 14 26.07 -6.02 13.16
N GLN A 15 24.83 -5.76 12.71
CA GLN A 15 24.35 -6.14 11.38
C GLN A 15 25.09 -5.40 10.28
N LYS A 16 25.25 -4.09 10.44
CA LYS A 16 25.95 -3.22 9.49
C LYS A 16 27.40 -3.68 9.29
N TRP A 17 28.14 -3.85 10.39
CA TRP A 17 29.51 -4.33 10.37
C TRP A 17 29.64 -5.69 9.67
N PHE A 18 28.69 -6.62 9.90
CA PHE A 18 28.72 -7.94 9.30
C PHE A 18 28.54 -7.86 7.78
N ASN A 19 27.59 -7.09 7.31
CA ASN A 19 27.35 -6.92 5.87
C ASN A 19 28.55 -6.26 5.18
N GLU A 20 29.08 -5.17 5.73
CA GLU A 20 30.22 -4.45 5.20
C GLU A 20 31.48 -5.34 5.03
N LYS A 21 31.68 -6.28 5.96
CA LYS A 21 32.89 -7.10 5.98
C LYS A 21 32.77 -8.36 5.10
N TYR A 22 31.58 -8.91 4.94
CA TYR A 22 31.43 -10.26 4.37
C TYR A 22 30.59 -10.34 3.10
N ILE A 23 29.89 -9.29 2.69
CA ILE A 23 29.16 -9.31 1.42
C ILE A 23 30.14 -9.58 0.26
N GLY A 24 29.75 -10.42 -0.69
CA GLY A 24 30.60 -10.84 -1.81
C GLY A 24 31.69 -11.87 -1.47
N LYS A 25 31.93 -12.22 -0.22
CA LYS A 25 32.90 -13.26 0.17
C LYS A 25 32.33 -14.66 -0.06
N LYS A 26 33.16 -15.59 -0.50
CA LYS A 26 32.81 -17.00 -0.69
C LYS A 26 32.69 -17.75 0.62
N ASN A 27 33.43 -17.36 1.64
CA ASN A 27 33.43 -18.01 2.96
C ASN A 27 33.37 -16.98 4.07
N ILE A 28 32.49 -17.21 5.03
CA ILE A 28 32.43 -16.49 6.29
C ILE A 28 32.85 -17.44 7.39
N VAL A 29 34.04 -17.26 7.91
CA VAL A 29 34.58 -18.00 9.05
C VAL A 29 34.99 -17.01 10.09
N ILE A 30 34.22 -16.91 11.18
CA ILE A 30 34.48 -16.01 12.27
C ILE A 30 34.69 -16.88 13.52
N ALA A 31 35.94 -17.10 13.89
CA ALA A 31 36.29 -17.68 15.17
C ALA A 31 36.54 -16.58 16.19
N LYS A 32 36.34 -16.88 17.47
CA LYS A 32 36.54 -15.92 18.58
C LYS A 32 37.98 -15.37 18.59
N GLY A 33 38.19 -14.24 17.98
CA GLY A 33 39.31 -13.35 18.31
C GLY A 33 38.89 -12.53 19.54
N LYS A 34 39.84 -12.16 20.43
CA LYS A 34 39.61 -11.57 21.75
C LYS A 34 38.78 -10.26 21.78
N LYS A 35 38.31 -9.71 20.63
CA LYS A 35 37.78 -8.34 20.55
C LYS A 35 36.47 -8.17 19.75
N LEU A 36 35.83 -9.27 19.25
CA LEU A 36 34.62 -9.12 18.45
C LEU A 36 33.42 -9.75 19.18
N LYS A 37 32.42 -8.92 19.55
CA LYS A 37 31.15 -9.38 20.13
C LYS A 37 30.01 -9.01 19.19
N LEU A 38 29.51 -9.97 18.37
CA LEU A 38 28.24 -9.85 17.69
C LEU A 38 27.12 -10.17 18.66
N ARG A 39 26.16 -9.27 18.83
CA ARG A 39 25.05 -9.38 19.76
C ARG A 39 23.73 -9.10 19.07
N GLY A 40 22.65 -9.77 19.52
CA GLY A 40 21.28 -9.51 19.06
C GLY A 40 20.95 -10.20 17.72
N PRO A 41 20.01 -9.67 16.94
CA PRO A 41 19.62 -10.23 15.65
C PRO A 41 20.67 -9.98 14.55
N LEU A 42 20.89 -10.99 13.72
CA LEU A 42 21.73 -10.93 12.51
C LEU A 42 20.97 -11.49 11.30
N LYS A 43 21.02 -10.78 10.19
CA LYS A 43 20.41 -11.18 8.90
C LYS A 43 21.48 -11.29 7.81
N ILE A 44 21.63 -12.46 7.21
CA ILE A 44 22.51 -12.74 6.08
C ILE A 44 21.60 -12.99 4.90
N LYS A 45 21.47 -12.01 4.01
CA LYS A 45 20.48 -12.04 2.94
C LYS A 45 21.14 -11.68 1.61
N ASP A 46 20.80 -12.43 0.55
CA ASP A 46 21.26 -12.18 -0.82
C ASP A 46 22.80 -12.28 -1.00
N PHE A 47 23.46 -13.16 -0.25
CA PHE A 47 24.89 -13.43 -0.37
C PHE A 47 25.13 -14.47 -1.47
N GLU A 48 25.07 -14.08 -2.73
CA GLU A 48 25.07 -14.95 -3.90
C GLU A 48 26.32 -15.85 -4.02
N LYS A 49 27.50 -15.36 -3.60
CA LYS A 49 28.77 -16.09 -3.69
C LYS A 49 29.11 -16.91 -2.45
N LEU A 50 28.28 -16.81 -1.41
CA LEU A 50 28.56 -17.41 -0.10
C LEU A 50 28.40 -18.92 -0.15
N LYS A 51 29.48 -19.66 0.13
CA LYS A 51 29.52 -21.12 0.19
C LYS A 51 29.56 -21.67 1.60
N LYS A 52 30.22 -20.97 2.52
CA LYS A 52 30.40 -21.46 3.89
C LYS A 52 30.20 -20.36 4.93
N ILE A 53 29.44 -20.68 5.97
CA ILE A 53 29.29 -19.87 7.18
C ILE A 53 29.79 -20.66 8.38
N SER A 54 30.61 -20.06 9.22
CA SER A 54 30.98 -20.57 10.54
C SER A 54 30.97 -19.41 11.53
N LEU A 55 30.01 -19.42 12.46
CA LEU A 55 29.84 -18.41 13.50
C LEU A 55 29.93 -19.11 14.86
N LYS A 56 30.99 -18.86 15.63
CA LYS A 56 31.23 -19.51 16.92
C LYS A 56 31.32 -18.51 18.04
N LYS A 57 30.68 -18.80 19.17
CA LYS A 57 30.78 -18.06 20.46
C LYS A 57 30.30 -16.61 20.38
N PHE A 58 29.28 -16.30 19.55
CA PHE A 58 28.64 -14.98 19.52
C PHE A 58 27.35 -14.96 20.38
N GLU A 59 26.96 -13.76 20.82
CA GLU A 59 25.76 -13.53 21.63
C GLU A 59 24.56 -13.18 20.73
N LEU A 60 24.38 -13.89 19.61
CA LEU A 60 23.25 -13.71 18.71
C LEU A 60 21.98 -14.27 19.34
N THR A 61 20.90 -13.50 19.25
CA THR A 61 19.56 -13.95 19.69
C THR A 61 18.72 -14.48 18.54
N ASN A 62 18.88 -13.89 17.36
CA ASN A 62 18.14 -14.26 16.15
C ASN A 62 19.11 -14.30 14.96
N LEU A 63 19.01 -15.30 14.12
CA LEU A 63 19.78 -15.41 12.89
C LEU A 63 18.85 -15.75 11.72
N GLU A 64 18.91 -14.94 10.67
CA GLU A 64 18.21 -15.19 9.41
C GLU A 64 19.24 -15.36 8.28
N ILE A 65 19.16 -16.46 7.54
CA ILE A 65 19.96 -16.74 6.34
C ILE A 65 18.99 -16.87 5.17
N ILE A 66 19.01 -15.92 4.24
CA ILE A 66 17.97 -15.81 3.20
C ILE A 66 18.62 -15.65 1.82
N ARG A 67 18.17 -16.46 0.86
CA ARG A 67 18.59 -16.43 -0.55
C ARG A 67 20.12 -16.49 -0.75
N CYS A 68 20.76 -17.36 0.02
CA CYS A 68 22.19 -17.67 -0.15
C CYS A 68 22.31 -18.96 -0.99
N PHE A 69 22.02 -18.89 -2.29
CA PHE A 69 21.88 -20.04 -3.21
C PHE A 69 23.12 -20.90 -3.37
N GLN A 70 24.32 -20.38 -3.10
CA GLN A 70 25.57 -21.11 -3.20
C GLN A 70 26.04 -21.69 -1.85
N LEU A 71 25.28 -21.42 -0.77
CA LEU A 71 25.64 -21.85 0.58
C LEU A 71 25.51 -23.34 0.70
N ASP A 72 26.63 -24.03 0.97
CA ASP A 72 26.71 -25.49 1.09
C ASP A 72 27.06 -25.96 2.50
N LYS A 73 27.61 -25.10 3.35
CA LYS A 73 28.01 -25.45 4.72
C LYS A 73 27.73 -24.36 5.75
N VAL A 74 27.05 -24.73 6.84
CA VAL A 74 26.74 -23.85 7.98
C VAL A 74 27.16 -24.49 9.29
N ASP A 75 28.06 -23.83 10.02
CA ASP A 75 28.51 -24.23 11.36
C ASP A 75 28.16 -23.09 12.33
N LEU A 76 27.14 -23.32 13.15
CA LEU A 76 26.66 -22.43 14.20
C LEU A 76 26.98 -22.96 15.59
N SER A 77 27.88 -23.92 15.68
CA SER A 77 28.28 -24.52 16.96
C SER A 77 28.66 -23.44 17.96
N GLU A 78 28.20 -23.63 19.21
CA GLU A 78 28.49 -22.72 20.33
C GLU A 78 27.73 -21.34 20.30
N LEU A 79 26.67 -21.16 19.47
CA LEU A 79 25.74 -20.01 19.58
C LEU A 79 24.69 -20.24 20.67
N SER A 80 25.11 -20.38 21.90
CA SER A 80 24.26 -20.78 23.04
C SER A 80 23.14 -19.77 23.38
N MET A 81 23.23 -18.51 22.90
CA MET A 81 22.22 -17.48 23.13
C MET A 81 21.15 -17.41 22.02
N LEU A 82 21.31 -18.18 20.95
CA LEU A 82 20.41 -18.11 19.79
C LEU A 82 19.02 -18.67 20.15
N LYS A 83 17.99 -17.84 19.98
CA LYS A 83 16.58 -18.15 20.26
C LYS A 83 15.79 -18.45 18.99
N SER A 84 16.13 -17.81 17.87
CA SER A 84 15.44 -17.97 16.60
C SER A 84 16.42 -18.10 15.43
N LEU A 85 16.17 -19.09 14.57
CA LEU A 85 16.94 -19.34 13.36
C LEU A 85 15.99 -19.50 12.17
N SER A 86 16.23 -18.73 11.10
CA SER A 86 15.53 -18.87 9.81
C SER A 86 16.52 -19.13 8.69
N VAL A 87 16.30 -20.18 7.92
CA VAL A 87 17.08 -20.52 6.72
C VAL A 87 16.12 -20.64 5.55
N ILE A 88 16.16 -19.69 4.64
CA ILE A 88 15.15 -19.51 3.59
C ILE A 88 15.84 -19.44 2.22
N GLU A 89 15.38 -20.23 1.25
CA GLU A 89 15.87 -20.23 -0.13
C GLU A 89 17.40 -20.44 -0.24
N CYS A 90 17.95 -21.38 0.53
CA CYS A 90 19.36 -21.77 0.47
C CYS A 90 19.51 -23.15 -0.22
N SER A 91 19.27 -23.21 -1.51
CA SER A 91 19.03 -24.43 -2.30
C SER A 91 20.18 -25.44 -2.33
N LYS A 92 21.44 -25.05 -2.08
CA LYS A 92 22.61 -25.96 -2.02
C LYS A 92 22.91 -26.47 -0.62
N LEU A 93 22.29 -25.90 0.40
CA LEU A 93 22.56 -26.32 1.77
C LEU A 93 21.91 -27.69 2.04
N THR A 94 22.67 -28.64 2.58
CA THR A 94 22.18 -29.96 3.01
C THR A 94 22.22 -30.06 4.53
N MET A 95 21.35 -30.87 5.14
CA MET A 95 21.33 -31.04 6.61
C MET A 95 22.57 -31.71 7.15
N GLU A 96 23.25 -32.50 6.36
CA GLU A 96 24.54 -33.10 6.70
C GLU A 96 25.63 -32.04 6.91
N ASN A 97 25.48 -30.92 6.23
CA ASN A 97 26.37 -29.79 6.28
C ASN A 97 25.88 -28.68 7.24
N PHE A 98 24.82 -28.91 7.97
CA PHE A 98 24.26 -28.00 8.99
C PHE A 98 24.38 -28.63 10.39
N SER A 99 25.18 -28.03 11.25
CA SER A 99 25.33 -28.49 12.63
C SER A 99 24.49 -27.62 13.56
N PHE A 100 23.59 -28.30 14.31
CA PHE A 100 22.82 -27.71 15.40
C PHE A 100 23.51 -27.78 16.75
N ASN A 101 24.68 -28.41 16.83
CA ASN A 101 25.41 -28.61 18.10
C ASN A 101 25.64 -27.26 18.80
N GLY A 102 25.28 -27.22 20.10
CA GLY A 102 25.45 -26.02 20.93
C GLY A 102 24.30 -24.98 20.84
N LEU A 103 23.27 -25.20 20.01
CA LEU A 103 22.08 -24.31 19.94
C LEU A 103 21.07 -24.66 21.05
N THR A 104 21.52 -24.76 22.28
CA THR A 104 20.75 -25.27 23.43
C THR A 104 19.56 -24.40 23.86
N ASN A 105 19.50 -23.13 23.41
CA ASN A 105 18.41 -22.18 23.70
C ASN A 105 17.53 -21.85 22.50
N LEU A 106 17.67 -22.60 21.40
CA LEU A 106 16.87 -22.33 20.21
C LEU A 106 15.40 -22.66 20.47
N ASN A 107 14.53 -21.67 20.37
CA ASN A 107 13.09 -21.77 20.58
C ASN A 107 12.30 -21.85 19.27
N SER A 108 12.83 -21.26 18.20
CA SER A 108 12.15 -21.17 16.90
C SER A 108 13.11 -21.52 15.76
N LEU A 109 12.69 -22.42 14.89
CA LEU A 109 13.42 -22.80 13.68
C LEU A 109 12.49 -22.74 12.46
N LYS A 110 12.88 -21.96 11.45
CA LYS A 110 12.19 -21.91 10.16
C LYS A 110 13.14 -22.31 9.03
N ILE A 111 12.71 -23.24 8.22
CA ILE A 111 13.46 -23.72 7.05
C ILE A 111 12.52 -23.71 5.85
N SER A 112 12.96 -23.06 4.78
CA SER A 112 12.14 -22.96 3.57
C SER A 112 12.98 -23.14 2.31
N ASN A 113 12.37 -23.76 1.29
CA ASN A 113 12.93 -24.00 -0.03
C ASN A 113 14.29 -24.73 0.02
N TYR A 114 14.22 -25.97 0.53
CA TYR A 114 15.37 -26.84 0.74
C TYR A 114 15.29 -27.98 -0.28
N SER A 115 16.14 -27.96 -1.30
CA SER A 115 15.94 -28.82 -2.48
C SER A 115 16.88 -30.01 -2.60
N GLN A 116 17.84 -30.22 -1.68
CA GLN A 116 18.82 -31.31 -1.83
C GLN A 116 18.72 -32.40 -0.76
N SER A 117 18.59 -33.64 -1.26
CA SER A 117 18.85 -34.99 -0.73
C SER A 117 18.63 -35.34 0.76
N THR A 118 18.04 -34.50 1.57
CA THR A 118 17.79 -34.83 2.98
C THR A 118 16.50 -35.63 3.11
N LYS A 119 16.62 -36.94 3.18
CA LYS A 119 15.46 -37.80 3.39
C LYS A 119 14.93 -37.73 4.83
N ILE A 120 15.76 -37.40 5.82
CA ILE A 120 15.43 -37.43 7.24
C ILE A 120 15.89 -36.16 7.93
N PHE A 121 14.97 -35.50 8.62
CA PHE A 121 15.23 -34.34 9.48
C PHE A 121 15.36 -34.78 10.94
N LYS A 122 16.60 -34.75 11.47
CA LYS A 122 16.86 -35.09 12.89
C LYS A 122 17.02 -33.85 13.73
N LEU A 123 16.09 -33.61 14.64
CA LEU A 123 16.03 -32.39 15.46
C LEU A 123 16.28 -32.69 16.95
N SER A 124 16.68 -33.88 17.27
CA SER A 124 16.93 -34.36 18.67
C SER A 124 17.98 -33.50 19.43
N GLU A 125 18.80 -32.76 18.69
CA GLU A 125 19.82 -31.85 19.25
C GLU A 125 19.26 -30.51 19.77
N LEU A 126 17.95 -30.20 19.56
CA LEU A 126 17.30 -28.94 19.91
C LEU A 126 16.28 -29.12 21.05
N PRO A 127 16.70 -29.30 22.28
CA PRO A 127 15.80 -29.71 23.39
C PRO A 127 14.80 -28.64 23.81
N LYS A 128 15.03 -27.36 23.50
CA LYS A 128 14.14 -26.23 23.85
C LYS A 128 13.32 -25.69 22.68
N LEU A 129 13.29 -26.41 21.55
CA LEU A 129 12.55 -25.93 20.38
C LEU A 129 11.05 -25.96 20.65
N LYS A 130 10.41 -24.78 20.53
CA LYS A 130 8.97 -24.56 20.72
C LYS A 130 8.20 -24.34 19.42
N SER A 131 8.86 -23.84 18.41
CA SER A 131 8.24 -23.57 17.11
C SER A 131 9.13 -24.07 15.98
N LEU A 132 8.56 -24.87 15.09
CA LEU A 132 9.22 -25.41 13.90
C LEU A 132 8.37 -25.13 12.67
N SER A 133 8.96 -24.52 11.64
CA SER A 133 8.31 -24.28 10.34
C SER A 133 9.19 -24.83 9.21
N ILE A 134 8.65 -25.77 8.44
CA ILE A 134 9.31 -26.45 7.29
C ILE A 134 8.46 -26.20 6.05
N ILE A 135 8.99 -25.44 5.10
CA ILE A 135 8.24 -24.97 3.94
C ILE A 135 9.01 -25.28 2.64
N GLU A 136 8.32 -25.82 1.62
CA GLU A 136 8.89 -26.09 0.29
C GLU A 136 10.12 -27.01 0.31
N CYS A 137 10.12 -28.03 1.18
CA CYS A 137 11.19 -29.03 1.24
C CYS A 137 10.82 -30.24 0.36
N SER A 138 11.14 -30.15 -0.92
CA SER A 138 10.66 -31.08 -1.97
C SER A 138 11.16 -32.54 -1.84
N THR A 139 12.27 -32.78 -1.15
CA THR A 139 12.90 -34.11 -0.99
C THR A 139 12.71 -34.73 0.38
N LEU A 140 12.08 -34.02 1.32
CA LEU A 140 11.87 -34.50 2.68
C LEU A 140 10.86 -35.67 2.69
N THR A 141 11.29 -36.84 3.11
CA THR A 141 10.42 -38.04 3.20
C THR A 141 9.98 -38.35 4.62
N THR A 142 10.80 -38.07 5.63
CA THR A 142 10.50 -38.34 7.02
C THR A 142 10.96 -37.21 7.92
N LEU A 143 10.20 -36.96 8.99
CA LEU A 143 10.54 -36.00 10.04
C LEU A 143 10.65 -36.75 11.37
N ASP A 144 11.83 -36.68 11.98
CA ASP A 144 12.02 -37.21 13.34
C ASP A 144 11.58 -36.17 14.38
N CYS A 145 10.44 -36.43 15.00
CA CYS A 145 9.79 -35.51 15.92
C CYS A 145 10.02 -35.90 17.40
N SER A 146 11.22 -36.27 17.81
CA SER A 146 11.52 -36.55 19.20
C SER A 146 11.71 -35.31 20.10
N LEU A 147 10.99 -34.24 19.81
CA LEU A 147 11.11 -32.93 20.46
C LEU A 147 10.04 -32.74 21.55
N THR A 148 10.39 -32.88 22.79
CA THR A 148 9.46 -32.86 23.94
C THR A 148 8.86 -31.45 24.23
N GLU A 149 9.50 -30.34 23.80
CA GLU A 149 9.07 -28.98 24.11
C GLU A 149 8.33 -28.31 22.95
N LEU A 150 8.14 -29.00 21.82
CA LEU A 150 7.54 -28.37 20.62
C LEU A 150 6.06 -28.06 20.85
N ALA A 151 5.71 -26.77 20.73
CA ALA A 151 4.34 -26.28 20.89
C ALA A 151 3.66 -25.93 19.54
N SER A 152 4.44 -25.56 18.51
CA SER A 152 3.92 -25.23 17.19
C SER A 152 4.72 -25.90 16.09
N LEU A 153 4.04 -26.58 15.17
CA LEU A 153 4.63 -27.22 14.00
C LEU A 153 3.88 -26.81 12.73
N GLU A 154 4.62 -26.23 11.79
CA GLU A 154 4.14 -25.89 10.45
C GLU A 154 4.93 -26.67 9.39
N ILE A 155 4.23 -27.42 8.55
CA ILE A 155 4.80 -28.15 7.41
C ILE A 155 3.98 -27.77 6.18
N SER A 156 4.65 -27.25 5.15
CA SER A 156 3.95 -26.78 3.95
C SER A 156 4.73 -27.10 2.69
N HIS A 157 4.03 -27.53 1.61
CA HIS A 157 4.63 -27.83 0.31
C HIS A 157 5.81 -28.83 0.39
N CYS A 158 5.65 -29.91 1.16
CA CYS A 158 6.62 -30.99 1.26
C CYS A 158 6.04 -32.26 0.58
N PRO A 159 6.10 -32.39 -0.74
CA PRO A 159 5.35 -33.39 -1.51
C PRO A 159 5.83 -34.84 -1.29
N GLN A 160 7.05 -35.05 -0.85
CA GLN A 160 7.62 -36.38 -0.63
C GLN A 160 7.47 -36.85 0.84
N LEU A 161 6.93 -35.99 1.72
CA LEU A 161 6.76 -36.35 3.12
C LEU A 161 5.62 -37.38 3.27
N GLU A 162 5.95 -38.58 3.72
CA GLU A 162 5.00 -39.72 3.86
C GLU A 162 4.58 -39.94 5.30
N LYS A 163 5.52 -39.88 6.24
CA LYS A 163 5.29 -40.28 7.64
C LYS A 163 6.00 -39.37 8.62
N PHE A 164 5.29 -38.95 9.65
CA PHE A 164 5.87 -38.41 10.88
C PHE A 164 4.94 -38.70 12.06
N ASP A 165 5.55 -39.03 13.21
CA ASP A 165 4.83 -39.47 14.41
C ASP A 165 4.69 -38.28 15.39
N LEU A 166 3.50 -37.69 15.46
CA LEU A 166 3.18 -36.61 16.38
C LEU A 166 2.86 -37.05 17.80
N SER A 167 2.68 -38.35 18.06
CA SER A 167 2.39 -38.87 19.40
C SER A 167 3.54 -38.61 20.39
N LYS A 168 4.74 -38.41 19.84
CA LYS A 168 5.96 -38.07 20.61
C LYS A 168 6.11 -36.59 20.96
N LEU A 169 5.13 -35.74 20.60
CA LEU A 169 5.14 -34.29 20.84
C LEU A 169 4.09 -33.92 21.90
N PRO A 170 4.34 -34.17 23.18
CA PRO A 170 3.33 -34.06 24.26
C PRO A 170 2.89 -32.61 24.52
N LYS A 171 3.65 -31.61 24.08
CA LYS A 171 3.32 -30.17 24.25
C LYS A 171 2.81 -29.50 22.98
N LEU A 172 2.59 -30.22 21.87
CA LEU A 172 2.15 -29.66 20.62
C LEU A 172 0.71 -29.16 20.73
N THR A 173 0.53 -27.85 20.65
CA THR A 173 -0.77 -27.18 20.71
C THR A 173 -1.24 -26.68 19.36
N SER A 174 -0.33 -26.39 18.41
CA SER A 174 -0.65 -25.89 17.07
C SER A 174 0.04 -26.71 16.00
N LEU A 175 -0.75 -27.27 15.08
CA LEU A 175 -0.26 -28.04 13.93
C LEU A 175 -0.84 -27.47 12.63
N SER A 176 0.04 -27.20 11.68
CA SER A 176 -0.34 -26.84 10.30
C SER A 176 0.39 -27.75 9.31
N VAL A 177 -0.35 -28.57 8.57
CA VAL A 177 0.18 -29.44 7.51
C VAL A 177 -0.57 -29.12 6.22
N THR A 178 0.14 -28.51 5.27
CA THR A 178 -0.52 -28.02 4.05
C THR A 178 0.26 -28.41 2.78
N LYS A 179 -0.47 -28.87 1.76
CA LYS A 179 0.10 -29.29 0.46
C LYS A 179 1.21 -30.34 0.58
N CYS A 180 0.95 -31.37 1.39
CA CYS A 180 1.78 -32.54 1.56
C CYS A 180 0.99 -33.79 1.11
N PRO A 181 0.89 -34.08 -0.20
CA PRO A 181 -0.05 -35.05 -0.76
C PRO A 181 0.24 -36.50 -0.35
N ASN A 182 1.48 -36.84 -0.02
CA ASN A 182 1.85 -38.22 0.31
C ASN A 182 1.62 -38.63 1.78
N ILE A 183 1.11 -37.69 2.59
CA ILE A 183 0.75 -38.01 3.98
C ILE A 183 -0.60 -38.74 3.95
N THR A 184 -0.57 -40.02 4.32
CA THR A 184 -1.74 -40.91 4.37
C THR A 184 -2.29 -41.13 5.75
N THR A 185 -1.49 -40.91 6.79
CA THR A 185 -1.87 -41.11 8.21
C THR A 185 -1.25 -40.00 9.08
N LEU A 186 -2.00 -39.52 10.06
CA LEU A 186 -1.55 -38.58 11.06
C LEU A 186 -1.90 -39.08 12.46
N ASN A 187 -0.87 -39.41 13.27
CA ASN A 187 -1.04 -39.70 14.68
C ASN A 187 -0.90 -38.40 15.48
N TYR A 188 -2.01 -37.90 16.01
CA TYR A 188 -2.04 -36.60 16.66
C TYR A 188 -1.59 -36.64 18.13
N SER A 189 -1.02 -35.51 18.58
CA SER A 189 -0.87 -35.22 20.02
C SER A 189 -2.23 -34.82 20.61
N THR A 190 -2.56 -35.31 21.78
CA THR A 190 -3.83 -35.00 22.49
C THR A 190 -3.94 -33.56 22.99
N GLU A 191 -2.84 -32.82 23.01
CA GLU A 191 -2.78 -31.42 23.48
C GLU A 191 -3.11 -30.35 22.40
N LEU A 192 -3.40 -30.79 21.17
CA LEU A 192 -3.69 -29.87 20.09
C LEU A 192 -4.93 -29.00 20.39
N THR A 193 -4.75 -27.70 20.26
CA THR A 193 -5.82 -26.67 20.31
C THR A 193 -6.13 -26.09 18.92
N SER A 194 -5.16 -26.12 17.99
CA SER A 194 -5.32 -25.64 16.62
C SER A 194 -4.75 -26.65 15.63
N LEU A 195 -5.56 -27.04 14.65
CA LEU A 195 -5.18 -27.95 13.57
C LEU A 195 -5.59 -27.37 12.21
N LYS A 196 -4.59 -27.18 11.34
CA LYS A 196 -4.80 -26.83 9.94
C LYS A 196 -4.19 -27.89 9.04
N ILE A 197 -5.01 -28.50 8.20
CA ILE A 197 -4.59 -29.56 7.27
C ILE A 197 -5.10 -29.25 5.87
N SER A 198 -4.24 -29.46 4.86
CA SER A 198 -4.61 -29.17 3.48
C SER A 198 -3.87 -30.06 2.47
N GLY A 199 -4.58 -30.49 1.42
CA GLY A 199 -3.99 -31.08 0.22
C GLY A 199 -3.22 -32.37 0.50
N SER A 200 -3.74 -33.27 1.36
CA SER A 200 -3.24 -34.65 1.53
C SER A 200 -4.19 -35.66 0.89
N GLN A 201 -3.75 -36.92 0.80
CA GLN A 201 -4.58 -38.06 0.32
C GLN A 201 -5.30 -38.80 1.44
N LEU A 202 -5.49 -38.18 2.59
CA LEU A 202 -6.28 -38.77 3.67
C LEU A 202 -7.73 -38.97 3.22
N GLU A 203 -8.25 -40.18 3.33
CA GLU A 203 -9.66 -40.47 3.06
C GLU A 203 -10.53 -40.20 4.30
N GLU A 204 -9.97 -40.36 5.47
CA GLU A 204 -10.60 -40.11 6.76
C GLU A 204 -9.67 -39.35 7.70
N ILE A 205 -10.25 -38.46 8.50
CA ILE A 205 -9.55 -37.70 9.53
C ILE A 205 -10.21 -38.05 10.87
N ASP A 206 -9.54 -38.88 11.66
CA ASP A 206 -9.98 -39.23 13.02
C ASP A 206 -9.47 -38.20 14.04
N LEU A 207 -10.37 -37.37 14.51
CA LEU A 207 -10.10 -36.35 15.51
C LEU A 207 -10.57 -36.74 16.92
N SER A 208 -11.06 -37.94 17.10
CA SER A 208 -11.70 -38.41 18.36
C SER A 208 -10.84 -38.27 19.62
N LYS A 209 -9.52 -38.26 19.45
CA LYS A 209 -8.54 -38.12 20.56
C LYS A 209 -8.17 -36.66 20.87
N LEU A 210 -8.59 -35.70 20.05
CA LEU A 210 -8.19 -34.29 20.16
C LEU A 210 -9.15 -33.46 21.01
N THR A 211 -9.37 -33.89 22.26
CA THR A 211 -10.39 -33.31 23.15
C THR A 211 -10.18 -31.80 23.49
N LYS A 212 -8.99 -31.25 23.26
CA LYS A 212 -8.64 -29.84 23.50
C LYS A 212 -8.71 -28.97 22.25
N LEU A 213 -9.06 -29.55 21.09
CA LEU A 213 -9.07 -28.79 19.82
C LEU A 213 -10.18 -27.76 19.83
N THR A 214 -9.81 -26.51 19.57
CA THR A 214 -10.74 -25.38 19.47
C THR A 214 -10.84 -24.81 18.06
N ASN A 215 -9.79 -24.94 17.26
CA ASN A 215 -9.71 -24.41 15.91
C ASN A 215 -9.34 -25.52 14.91
N LEU A 216 -10.20 -25.75 13.94
CA LEU A 216 -9.98 -26.73 12.88
C LEU A 216 -10.14 -26.09 11.51
N SER A 217 -9.14 -26.27 10.64
CA SER A 217 -9.20 -25.87 9.21
C SER A 217 -8.79 -27.07 8.34
N VAL A 218 -9.71 -27.53 7.49
CA VAL A 218 -9.55 -28.65 6.56
C VAL A 218 -9.76 -28.13 5.15
N THR A 219 -8.71 -28.14 4.32
CA THR A 219 -8.77 -27.53 3.01
C THR A 219 -8.14 -28.39 1.91
N ASP A 220 -8.67 -28.30 0.67
CA ASP A 220 -8.13 -28.95 -0.53
C ASP A 220 -8.04 -30.51 -0.45
N TYR A 221 -9.01 -31.16 0.17
CA TYR A 221 -9.12 -32.62 0.23
C TYR A 221 -10.03 -33.17 -0.85
N GLN A 222 -9.48 -33.80 -1.88
CA GLN A 222 -10.25 -34.30 -3.01
C GLN A 222 -11.05 -35.57 -2.68
N ASN A 223 -10.57 -36.43 -1.80
CA ASN A 223 -11.16 -37.74 -1.51
C ASN A 223 -11.78 -37.86 -0.11
N LEU A 224 -11.70 -36.83 0.72
CA LEU A 224 -12.26 -36.86 2.07
C LEU A 224 -13.78 -37.02 2.03
N ALA A 225 -14.29 -38.17 2.42
CA ALA A 225 -15.71 -38.49 2.45
C ALA A 225 -16.38 -38.17 3.79
N LYS A 226 -15.65 -38.32 4.90
CA LYS A 226 -16.16 -38.16 6.25
C LYS A 226 -15.18 -37.42 7.15
N LEU A 227 -15.73 -36.57 8.00
CA LEU A 227 -15.00 -35.84 9.04
C LEU A 227 -15.70 -36.08 10.38
N ASP A 228 -15.05 -36.85 11.29
CA ASP A 228 -15.57 -37.11 12.61
C ASP A 228 -14.84 -36.29 13.68
N TYR A 229 -15.61 -35.49 14.43
CA TYR A 229 -15.14 -34.69 15.57
C TYR A 229 -16.13 -34.70 16.73
N SER A 230 -16.84 -35.79 16.90
CA SER A 230 -17.94 -35.93 17.87
C SER A 230 -17.55 -35.71 19.35
N SER A 231 -16.27 -35.76 19.69
CA SER A 231 -15.74 -35.56 21.04
C SER A 231 -15.13 -34.18 21.30
N ILE A 232 -15.20 -33.23 20.34
CA ILE A 232 -14.42 -32.01 20.38
C ILE A 232 -15.33 -30.78 20.56
N GLU A 233 -14.91 -29.79 21.33
CA GLU A 233 -15.59 -28.52 21.55
C GLU A 233 -14.96 -27.38 20.71
N LEU A 234 -15.17 -27.41 19.40
CA LEU A 234 -14.65 -26.39 18.47
C LEU A 234 -15.26 -25.00 18.73
N THR A 235 -14.42 -23.98 18.61
CA THR A 235 -14.83 -22.56 18.56
C THR A 235 -14.79 -22.00 17.14
N SER A 236 -13.92 -22.56 16.26
CA SER A 236 -13.79 -22.20 14.86
C SER A 236 -13.61 -23.44 13.99
N LEU A 237 -14.40 -23.54 12.92
CA LEU A 237 -14.33 -24.60 11.92
C LEU A 237 -14.31 -24.03 10.51
N GLU A 238 -13.29 -24.36 9.74
CA GLU A 238 -13.18 -24.04 8.33
C GLU A 238 -13.04 -25.32 7.49
N ILE A 239 -13.93 -25.52 6.53
CA ILE A 239 -13.89 -26.60 5.54
C ILE A 239 -13.93 -25.99 4.15
N ASN A 240 -12.90 -26.21 3.35
CA ASN A 240 -12.78 -25.56 2.05
C ASN A 240 -12.26 -26.53 0.98
N ARG A 241 -12.93 -26.58 -0.17
CA ARG A 241 -12.57 -27.44 -1.31
C ARG A 241 -12.43 -28.94 -0.94
N CYS A 242 -13.45 -29.46 -0.27
CA CYS A 242 -13.60 -30.89 0.01
C CYS A 242 -14.79 -31.46 -0.77
N PRO A 243 -14.65 -31.71 -2.11
CA PRO A 243 -15.77 -31.99 -2.98
C PRO A 243 -16.45 -33.35 -2.74
N GLN A 244 -15.80 -34.31 -2.12
CA GLN A 244 -16.34 -35.61 -1.79
C GLN A 244 -16.90 -35.71 -0.37
N LEU A 245 -16.74 -34.68 0.45
CA LEU A 245 -17.22 -34.70 1.82
C LEU A 245 -18.74 -34.75 1.85
N THR A 246 -19.29 -35.85 2.41
CA THR A 246 -20.72 -36.08 2.52
C THR A 246 -21.25 -35.93 3.93
N GLU A 247 -20.42 -36.21 4.93
CA GLU A 247 -20.80 -36.19 6.34
C GLU A 247 -19.81 -35.40 7.17
N ILE A 248 -20.35 -34.58 8.05
CA ILE A 248 -19.64 -33.98 9.18
C ILE A 248 -20.24 -34.61 10.41
N GLY A 249 -19.42 -35.26 11.30
CA GLY A 249 -19.87 -36.10 12.40
C GLY A 249 -20.97 -35.51 13.30
N SER A 250 -21.60 -36.33 14.11
CA SER A 250 -22.79 -35.96 14.91
C SER A 250 -22.52 -34.87 15.91
N LEU A 251 -23.31 -33.84 15.81
CA LEU A 251 -23.03 -32.45 16.13
C LEU A 251 -23.36 -32.10 17.59
N LYS A 252 -22.35 -31.85 18.40
CA LYS A 252 -22.47 -30.97 19.58
C LYS A 252 -21.45 -29.83 19.45
N LEU A 253 -21.67 -28.93 18.51
CA LEU A 253 -20.82 -27.76 18.33
C LEU A 253 -21.29 -26.56 19.18
N SER A 254 -21.61 -26.86 20.44
CA SER A 254 -22.22 -25.89 21.37
C SER A 254 -21.37 -24.65 21.67
N LYS A 255 -20.06 -24.73 21.41
CA LYS A 255 -19.13 -23.62 21.59
C LYS A 255 -18.70 -22.94 20.28
N LEU A 256 -19.15 -23.44 19.11
CA LEU A 256 -18.73 -22.90 17.83
C LEU A 256 -19.22 -21.47 17.64
N THR A 257 -18.29 -20.56 17.38
CA THR A 257 -18.58 -19.13 17.14
C THR A 257 -18.35 -18.75 15.67
N SER A 258 -17.51 -19.49 14.95
CA SER A 258 -17.21 -19.24 13.53
C SER A 258 -17.23 -20.53 12.73
N LEU A 259 -17.99 -20.54 11.64
CA LEU A 259 -18.10 -21.66 10.71
C LEU A 259 -17.93 -21.16 9.27
N SER A 260 -17.04 -21.80 8.52
CA SER A 260 -16.80 -21.53 7.11
C SER A 260 -16.83 -22.83 6.31
N ILE A 261 -17.75 -22.94 5.35
CA ILE A 261 -17.88 -24.08 4.44
C ILE A 261 -17.84 -23.57 3.00
N ILE A 262 -16.80 -23.94 2.26
CA ILE A 262 -16.54 -23.41 0.92
C ILE A 262 -16.26 -24.56 -0.04
N LYS A 263 -16.96 -24.58 -1.20
CA LYS A 263 -16.74 -25.58 -2.27
C LYS A 263 -16.82 -27.04 -1.79
N CYS A 264 -17.87 -27.37 -1.04
CA CYS A 264 -18.19 -28.71 -0.57
C CYS A 264 -19.57 -29.17 -1.13
N PRO A 265 -19.69 -29.47 -2.45
CA PRO A 265 -20.99 -29.67 -3.09
C PRO A 265 -21.72 -30.94 -2.68
N LYS A 266 -21.03 -31.97 -2.18
CA LYS A 266 -21.64 -33.23 -1.75
C LYS A 266 -22.00 -33.32 -0.27
N LEU A 267 -21.62 -32.27 0.51
CA LEU A 267 -21.90 -32.27 1.93
C LEU A 267 -23.42 -32.30 2.16
N LEU A 268 -23.94 -33.40 2.68
CA LEU A 268 -25.36 -33.60 2.98
C LEU A 268 -25.74 -33.11 4.38
N THR A 269 -26.91 -32.54 4.50
CA THR A 269 -27.42 -31.95 5.75
C THR A 269 -28.11 -32.96 6.66
N GLY A 270 -27.57 -34.17 6.81
CA GLY A 270 -28.12 -35.17 7.73
C GLY A 270 -28.37 -36.54 7.09
N SER A 271 -28.39 -37.60 7.87
CA SER A 271 -28.73 -38.95 7.42
C SER A 271 -30.19 -38.98 6.94
N THR A 272 -30.46 -39.82 5.96
CA THR A 272 -31.74 -39.98 5.26
C THR A 272 -32.96 -40.25 6.17
N ASN A 273 -32.83 -40.35 7.49
CA ASN A 273 -33.86 -40.71 8.44
C ASN A 273 -34.10 -39.75 9.62
N SER A 274 -33.49 -38.58 9.66
CA SER A 274 -33.79 -37.59 10.69
C SER A 274 -33.78 -36.16 10.14
N ASN A 275 -34.78 -35.38 10.49
CA ASN A 275 -34.96 -33.95 10.12
C ASN A 275 -33.92 -33.03 10.80
N SER A 276 -32.73 -33.51 11.16
CA SER A 276 -31.70 -32.69 11.80
C SER A 276 -30.85 -31.96 10.79
N GLN A 277 -31.10 -30.68 10.65
CA GLN A 277 -30.33 -29.76 9.81
C GLN A 277 -29.02 -29.41 10.50
N ILE A 278 -27.91 -29.39 9.77
CA ILE A 278 -26.58 -28.99 10.30
C ILE A 278 -26.62 -27.59 10.92
N PHE A 279 -27.50 -26.73 10.46
CA PHE A 279 -27.60 -25.32 10.87
C PHE A 279 -28.77 -25.06 11.85
N ASP A 280 -29.02 -25.99 12.76
CA ASP A 280 -30.00 -25.84 13.81
C ASP A 280 -29.39 -25.13 15.04
N SER A 281 -30.15 -24.28 15.73
CA SER A 281 -29.77 -23.58 16.95
C SER A 281 -29.49 -24.55 18.12
N SER A 282 -30.10 -25.72 18.13
CA SER A 282 -29.79 -26.76 19.12
C SER A 282 -28.36 -27.29 18.96
N VAL A 283 -27.82 -27.20 17.72
CA VAL A 283 -26.48 -27.66 17.36
C VAL A 283 -25.45 -26.54 17.45
N LEU A 284 -25.80 -25.32 17.04
CA LEU A 284 -24.93 -24.15 16.92
C LEU A 284 -25.40 -22.94 17.73
N PRO A 285 -25.68 -23.07 19.03
CA PRO A 285 -26.31 -22.02 19.82
C PRO A 285 -25.50 -20.73 19.99
N LYS A 286 -24.17 -20.79 19.76
CA LYS A 286 -23.26 -19.65 19.94
C LYS A 286 -22.66 -19.14 18.64
N LEU A 287 -23.13 -19.58 17.47
CA LEU A 287 -22.57 -19.21 16.19
C LEU A 287 -22.77 -17.71 15.91
N LYS A 288 -21.68 -16.98 15.72
CA LYS A 288 -21.65 -15.55 15.42
C LYS A 288 -21.32 -15.25 13.98
N SER A 289 -20.48 -16.06 13.36
CA SER A 289 -20.03 -15.86 11.96
C SER A 289 -20.24 -17.13 11.17
N LEU A 290 -20.91 -17.02 10.02
CA LEU A 290 -21.13 -18.10 9.07
C LEU A 290 -20.75 -17.67 7.66
N THR A 291 -19.86 -18.41 7.02
CA THR A 291 -19.53 -18.27 5.59
C THR A 291 -19.86 -19.56 4.87
N VAL A 292 -20.68 -19.46 3.81
CA VAL A 292 -21.02 -20.60 2.96
C VAL A 292 -20.86 -20.23 1.51
N SER A 293 -20.11 -21.04 0.76
CA SER A 293 -19.81 -20.76 -0.64
C SER A 293 -19.86 -22.03 -1.48
N GLU A 294 -20.53 -21.96 -2.63
CA GLU A 294 -20.58 -23.01 -3.65
C GLU A 294 -20.95 -24.39 -3.08
N CYS A 295 -21.99 -24.43 -2.23
CA CYS A 295 -22.53 -25.64 -1.64
C CYS A 295 -23.97 -25.84 -2.15
N SER A 296 -24.20 -26.87 -2.95
CA SER A 296 -25.48 -27.10 -3.63
C SER A 296 -26.66 -27.47 -2.71
N PHE A 297 -26.37 -27.90 -1.48
CA PHE A 297 -27.36 -28.36 -0.51
C PHE A 297 -28.01 -27.27 0.33
N LEU A 298 -27.53 -26.04 0.27
CA LEU A 298 -28.12 -24.92 1.01
C LEU A 298 -29.44 -24.46 0.40
N THR A 299 -30.41 -25.38 0.41
CA THR A 299 -31.78 -25.04 0.05
C THR A 299 -32.52 -24.37 1.20
N MET A 300 -32.10 -24.58 2.45
CA MET A 300 -32.70 -23.98 3.65
C MET A 300 -31.68 -23.87 4.78
N LEU A 301 -31.28 -22.65 5.14
CA LEU A 301 -30.73 -22.37 6.47
C LEU A 301 -31.86 -22.44 7.48
N ASP A 302 -31.71 -23.24 8.53
CA ASP A 302 -32.68 -23.15 9.63
C ASP A 302 -32.40 -21.89 10.45
N TYR A 303 -33.44 -21.07 10.58
CA TYR A 303 -33.41 -19.71 11.07
C TYR A 303 -33.37 -19.60 12.59
N SER A 304 -33.10 -20.68 13.25
CA SER A 304 -32.97 -20.72 14.72
C SER A 304 -31.62 -20.19 15.22
N LEU A 305 -30.67 -19.79 14.33
CA LEU A 305 -29.34 -19.27 14.70
C LEU A 305 -29.42 -17.86 15.28
N THR A 306 -30.02 -17.71 16.43
CA THR A 306 -30.37 -16.43 17.06
C THR A 306 -29.18 -15.56 17.45
N GLU A 307 -27.97 -16.13 17.58
CA GLU A 307 -26.73 -15.42 17.93
C GLU A 307 -25.92 -14.97 16.71
N LEU A 308 -26.35 -15.29 15.48
CA LEU A 308 -25.59 -15.00 14.27
C LEU A 308 -25.55 -13.48 14.02
N THR A 309 -24.32 -12.93 13.94
CA THR A 309 -24.08 -11.51 13.69
C THR A 309 -23.52 -11.22 12.30
N SER A 310 -22.83 -12.19 11.69
CA SER A 310 -22.21 -12.07 10.36
C SER A 310 -22.53 -13.28 9.50
N LEU A 311 -23.06 -13.03 8.29
CA LEU A 311 -23.40 -14.07 7.33
C LEU A 311 -22.86 -13.72 5.95
N GLU A 312 -22.05 -14.61 5.38
CA GLU A 312 -21.58 -14.51 4.00
C GLU A 312 -22.02 -15.73 3.20
N ILE A 313 -22.70 -15.51 2.08
CA ILE A 313 -23.24 -16.56 1.23
C ILE A 313 -22.82 -16.31 -0.21
N ILE A 314 -22.25 -17.34 -0.82
CA ILE A 314 -21.76 -17.25 -2.20
C ILE A 314 -22.32 -18.44 -3.01
N ASN A 315 -22.95 -18.15 -4.14
CA ASN A 315 -23.46 -19.14 -5.08
C ASN A 315 -24.43 -20.15 -4.46
N CYS A 316 -25.44 -19.67 -3.73
CA CYS A 316 -26.48 -20.46 -3.07
C CYS A 316 -27.85 -20.18 -3.67
N SER A 317 -28.79 -21.18 -3.59
CA SER A 317 -30.04 -21.14 -4.36
C SER A 317 -31.24 -20.52 -3.64
N LYS A 318 -31.33 -20.56 -2.31
CA LYS A 318 -32.46 -20.00 -1.53
C LYS A 318 -32.00 -19.51 -0.15
N ILE A 319 -32.55 -18.39 0.30
CA ILE A 319 -32.26 -17.83 1.65
C ILE A 319 -33.51 -17.12 2.17
N ASP A 320 -33.89 -17.41 3.41
CA ASP A 320 -34.80 -16.59 4.20
C ASP A 320 -34.08 -16.10 5.46
N LEU A 321 -33.91 -14.79 5.58
CA LEU A 321 -33.12 -14.15 6.65
C LEU A 321 -33.99 -13.47 7.70
N SER A 322 -35.30 -13.58 7.59
CA SER A 322 -36.27 -12.88 8.46
C SER A 322 -36.15 -13.28 9.93
N LYS A 323 -35.60 -14.47 10.21
CA LYS A 323 -35.50 -15.04 11.54
C LYS A 323 -34.14 -14.92 12.23
N LEU A 324 -33.21 -14.09 11.69
CA LEU A 324 -31.88 -13.86 12.24
C LEU A 324 -31.81 -12.50 12.96
N PRO A 325 -32.30 -12.38 14.21
CA PRO A 325 -32.54 -11.08 14.85
C PRO A 325 -31.27 -10.29 15.19
N LYS A 326 -30.15 -10.97 15.39
CA LYS A 326 -28.87 -10.34 15.75
C LYS A 326 -27.97 -10.10 14.54
N LEU A 327 -28.41 -10.40 13.32
CA LEU A 327 -27.59 -10.25 12.13
C LEU A 327 -27.30 -8.76 11.84
N THR A 328 -26.01 -8.40 11.86
CA THR A 328 -25.55 -7.03 11.61
C THR A 328 -24.82 -6.90 10.27
N ARG A 329 -24.20 -7.98 9.78
CA ARG A 329 -23.48 -8.00 8.51
C ARG A 329 -23.98 -9.13 7.61
N LEU A 330 -24.35 -8.77 6.38
CA LEU A 330 -24.81 -9.72 5.38
C LEU A 330 -24.07 -9.48 4.05
N SER A 331 -23.48 -10.55 3.50
CA SER A 331 -22.92 -10.59 2.16
C SER A 331 -23.57 -11.70 1.35
N VAL A 332 -24.24 -11.36 0.25
CA VAL A 332 -24.87 -12.29 -0.69
C VAL A 332 -24.22 -12.11 -2.05
N THR A 333 -23.53 -13.14 -2.53
CA THR A 333 -22.73 -13.04 -3.76
C THR A 333 -23.08 -14.18 -4.74
N LYS A 334 -23.32 -13.84 -6.01
CA LYS A 334 -23.60 -14.79 -7.10
C LYS A 334 -24.70 -15.81 -6.78
N CYS A 335 -25.79 -15.37 -6.15
CA CYS A 335 -26.93 -16.22 -5.81
C CYS A 335 -28.07 -16.02 -6.83
N PRO A 336 -28.08 -16.75 -7.97
CA PRO A 336 -28.94 -16.45 -9.13
C PRO A 336 -30.42 -16.69 -8.87
N ASN A 337 -30.77 -17.57 -7.95
CA ASN A 337 -32.17 -17.92 -7.66
C ASN A 337 -32.79 -17.06 -6.55
N ILE A 338 -32.03 -16.11 -5.98
CA ILE A 338 -32.57 -15.19 -4.98
C ILE A 338 -33.22 -14.01 -5.71
N THR A 339 -34.53 -14.03 -5.78
CA THR A 339 -35.36 -12.98 -6.38
C THR A 339 -35.95 -12.01 -5.34
N LYS A 340 -35.99 -12.40 -4.07
CA LYS A 340 -36.41 -11.59 -2.93
C LYS A 340 -35.58 -11.91 -1.71
N ILE A 341 -35.24 -10.92 -0.93
CA ILE A 341 -34.53 -11.09 0.35
C ILE A 341 -35.41 -10.49 1.46
N ASN A 342 -35.78 -11.34 2.42
CA ASN A 342 -36.41 -10.88 3.66
C ASN A 342 -35.27 -10.55 4.64
N TYR A 343 -35.08 -9.29 4.94
CA TYR A 343 -33.98 -8.83 5.76
C TYR A 343 -34.28 -8.87 7.25
N SER A 344 -33.25 -9.11 8.06
CA SER A 344 -33.25 -8.82 9.49
C SER A 344 -33.17 -7.30 9.72
N THR A 345 -33.99 -6.77 10.60
CA THR A 345 -34.03 -5.33 10.93
C THR A 345 -32.74 -4.81 11.61
N GLY A 346 -31.90 -5.71 12.13
CA GLY A 346 -30.66 -5.38 12.82
C GLY A 346 -29.46 -5.07 11.93
N LEU A 347 -29.58 -5.22 10.58
CA LEU A 347 -28.45 -5.05 9.67
C LEU A 347 -27.86 -3.64 9.71
N THR A 348 -26.54 -3.59 9.84
CA THR A 348 -25.72 -2.36 9.72
C THR A 348 -24.94 -2.32 8.41
N SER A 349 -24.61 -3.49 7.83
CA SER A 349 -23.88 -3.60 6.56
C SER A 349 -24.49 -4.68 5.68
N LEU A 350 -24.78 -4.33 4.42
CA LEU A 350 -25.34 -5.22 3.42
C LEU A 350 -24.54 -5.16 2.11
N LYS A 351 -24.07 -6.32 1.65
CA LYS A 351 -23.47 -6.47 0.33
C LYS A 351 -24.24 -7.47 -0.50
N ILE A 352 -24.65 -7.07 -1.70
CA ILE A 352 -25.35 -7.91 -2.69
C ILE A 352 -24.52 -7.87 -3.97
N SER A 353 -24.15 -9.03 -4.48
CA SER A 353 -23.33 -9.09 -5.69
C SER A 353 -23.77 -10.21 -6.63
N GLY A 354 -23.92 -9.93 -7.94
CA GLY A 354 -24.26 -10.93 -8.96
C GLY A 354 -25.62 -11.59 -8.75
N SER A 355 -26.59 -10.88 -8.16
CA SER A 355 -27.93 -11.40 -7.89
C SER A 355 -28.87 -11.15 -9.06
N GLN A 356 -30.00 -11.89 -9.08
CA GLN A 356 -31.10 -11.72 -10.04
C GLN A 356 -32.25 -10.88 -9.46
N LEU A 357 -32.00 -10.15 -8.39
CA LEU A 357 -32.98 -9.25 -7.79
C LEU A 357 -33.38 -8.16 -8.78
N GLU A 358 -34.67 -7.94 -8.92
CA GLU A 358 -35.24 -6.87 -9.74
C GLU A 358 -35.44 -5.59 -8.92
N GLU A 359 -35.69 -5.75 -7.62
CA GLU A 359 -35.93 -4.67 -6.68
C GLU A 359 -35.21 -4.93 -5.34
N ILE A 360 -34.76 -3.89 -4.68
CA ILE A 360 -34.21 -3.91 -3.33
C ILE A 360 -34.87 -2.81 -2.54
N GLY A 361 -35.66 -3.19 -1.49
CA GLY A 361 -36.28 -2.28 -0.56
C GLY A 361 -35.63 -2.33 0.81
N LEU A 362 -35.17 -1.20 1.32
CA LEU A 362 -34.43 -1.09 2.58
C LEU A 362 -35.19 -0.35 3.68
N SER A 363 -36.43 0.04 3.45
CA SER A 363 -37.23 0.85 4.38
C SER A 363 -37.37 0.23 5.79
N LYS A 364 -37.28 -1.10 5.90
CA LYS A 364 -37.31 -1.84 7.17
C LYS A 364 -35.94 -1.93 7.87
N LEU A 365 -34.86 -1.57 7.21
CA LEU A 365 -33.48 -1.69 7.73
C LEU A 365 -33.04 -0.38 8.41
N THR A 366 -33.67 -0.05 9.53
CA THR A 366 -33.47 1.24 10.22
C THR A 366 -32.07 1.48 10.76
N LYS A 367 -31.24 0.43 10.89
CA LYS A 367 -29.85 0.51 11.39
C LYS A 367 -28.79 0.39 10.29
N LEU A 368 -29.19 0.28 9.02
CA LEU A 368 -28.25 0.08 7.92
C LEU A 368 -27.42 1.35 7.68
N THR A 369 -26.11 1.23 7.80
CA THR A 369 -25.15 2.33 7.57
C THR A 369 -24.44 2.22 6.23
N SER A 370 -24.27 0.99 5.72
CA SER A 370 -23.52 0.73 4.48
C SER A 370 -24.23 -0.29 3.60
N LEU A 371 -24.43 0.06 2.32
CA LEU A 371 -24.96 -0.80 1.28
C LEU A 371 -24.00 -0.88 0.10
N SER A 372 -23.72 -2.10 -0.38
CA SER A 372 -22.95 -2.33 -1.59
C SER A 372 -23.72 -3.26 -2.54
N VAL A 373 -24.04 -2.79 -3.73
CA VAL A 373 -24.75 -3.53 -4.81
C VAL A 373 -23.82 -3.64 -6.01
N ILE A 374 -23.46 -4.88 -6.38
CA ILE A 374 -22.41 -5.15 -7.37
C ILE A 374 -22.91 -6.18 -8.39
N ASP A 375 -22.69 -5.93 -9.68
CA ASP A 375 -22.99 -6.85 -10.78
C ASP A 375 -24.46 -7.38 -10.79
N CYS A 376 -25.42 -6.57 -10.31
CA CYS A 376 -26.84 -6.93 -10.28
C CYS A 376 -27.51 -6.50 -11.59
N GLN A 377 -27.43 -7.35 -12.62
CA GLN A 377 -27.81 -7.01 -14.00
C GLN A 377 -29.32 -6.92 -14.24
N LYS A 378 -30.16 -7.45 -13.33
CA LYS A 378 -31.63 -7.34 -13.44
C LYS A 378 -32.22 -6.25 -12.57
N LEU A 379 -31.48 -5.68 -11.68
CA LEU A 379 -31.97 -4.67 -10.74
C LEU A 379 -32.41 -3.42 -11.51
N THR A 380 -33.68 -3.05 -11.33
CA THR A 380 -34.31 -1.89 -11.97
C THR A 380 -34.55 -0.75 -10.99
N SER A 381 -34.85 -1.08 -9.74
CA SER A 381 -35.12 -0.09 -8.70
C SER A 381 -34.41 -0.41 -7.38
N LEU A 382 -34.04 0.64 -6.65
CA LEU A 382 -33.41 0.56 -5.35
C LEU A 382 -34.06 1.59 -4.42
N ASP A 383 -34.85 1.12 -3.44
CA ASP A 383 -35.27 1.95 -2.33
C ASP A 383 -34.22 1.92 -1.22
N CYS A 384 -33.51 3.01 -1.06
CA CYS A 384 -32.47 3.18 -0.04
C CYS A 384 -32.95 4.00 1.19
N SER A 385 -34.25 4.02 1.44
CA SER A 385 -34.89 4.69 2.55
C SER A 385 -34.54 4.00 3.89
N SER A 386 -33.32 4.25 4.36
CA SER A 386 -32.85 3.84 5.68
C SER A 386 -32.24 5.06 6.39
N PRO A 387 -32.75 5.41 7.59
CA PRO A 387 -32.39 6.67 8.25
C PRO A 387 -30.91 6.75 8.68
N GLU A 388 -30.25 5.61 8.86
CA GLU A 388 -28.84 5.55 9.26
C GLU A 388 -27.89 5.31 8.07
N LEU A 389 -28.40 5.17 6.83
CA LEU A 389 -27.56 4.91 5.66
C LEU A 389 -26.67 6.11 5.35
N THR A 390 -25.36 5.91 5.45
CA THR A 390 -24.35 6.94 5.14
C THR A 390 -23.53 6.61 3.90
N SER A 391 -23.52 5.35 3.45
CA SER A 391 -22.72 4.92 2.29
C SER A 391 -23.49 3.96 1.40
N LEU A 392 -23.64 4.32 0.14
CA LEU A 392 -24.18 3.47 -0.93
C LEU A 392 -23.17 3.31 -2.05
N LYS A 393 -22.86 2.06 -2.40
CA LYS A 393 -21.95 1.71 -3.49
C LYS A 393 -22.66 0.87 -4.53
N ILE A 394 -22.70 1.33 -5.78
CA ILE A 394 -23.32 0.66 -6.91
C ILE A 394 -22.27 0.42 -7.98
N ILE A 395 -22.06 -0.84 -8.37
CA ILE A 395 -21.07 -1.21 -9.36
C ILE A 395 -21.72 -2.12 -10.41
N ASN A 396 -21.56 -1.78 -11.69
CA ASN A 396 -21.96 -2.59 -12.84
C ASN A 396 -23.45 -3.06 -12.79
N CYS A 397 -24.38 -2.21 -12.36
CA CYS A 397 -25.81 -2.51 -12.32
C CYS A 397 -26.53 -1.85 -13.50
N SER A 398 -26.34 -2.38 -14.70
CA SER A 398 -26.67 -1.71 -15.98
C SER A 398 -28.17 -1.40 -16.22
N LYS A 399 -29.09 -2.10 -15.54
CA LYS A 399 -30.53 -1.86 -15.65
C LYS A 399 -31.14 -0.99 -14.55
N LEU A 400 -30.38 -0.67 -13.52
CA LEU A 400 -30.86 0.18 -12.44
C LEU A 400 -31.15 1.60 -12.98
N ASN A 401 -32.40 2.00 -12.92
CA ASN A 401 -32.84 3.30 -13.44
C ASN A 401 -33.46 4.21 -12.36
N LYS A 402 -33.72 3.69 -11.16
CA LYS A 402 -34.35 4.47 -10.10
C LYS A 402 -33.74 4.16 -8.73
N ILE A 403 -33.33 5.22 -8.03
CA ILE A 403 -32.96 5.17 -6.61
C ILE A 403 -33.91 6.10 -5.87
N THR A 404 -34.59 5.59 -4.83
CA THR A 404 -35.46 6.38 -3.98
C THR A 404 -34.92 6.44 -2.56
N ASP A 405 -35.08 7.59 -1.90
CA ASP A 405 -34.71 7.81 -0.52
C ASP A 405 -35.70 8.78 0.14
N HIS A 406 -36.41 8.31 1.15
CA HIS A 406 -37.43 9.12 1.87
C HIS A 406 -36.88 9.76 3.14
N PHE A 407 -35.59 9.61 3.46
CA PHE A 407 -34.94 10.14 4.66
C PHE A 407 -33.82 11.12 4.33
N GLU A 408 -34.04 12.40 4.56
CA GLU A 408 -33.09 13.49 4.25
C GLU A 408 -32.10 13.82 5.38
N SER A 409 -32.12 13.09 6.50
CA SER A 409 -31.57 13.57 7.77
C SER A 409 -30.06 13.45 7.98
N LYS A 410 -29.31 12.69 7.17
CA LYS A 410 -27.85 12.51 7.35
C LYS A 410 -27.08 12.65 6.03
N PRO A 411 -25.81 13.15 6.09
CA PRO A 411 -24.96 13.18 4.93
C PRO A 411 -24.74 11.77 4.38
N LYS A 412 -25.03 11.57 3.10
CA LYS A 412 -24.96 10.27 2.42
C LYS A 412 -24.00 10.31 1.25
N ASN A 413 -23.15 9.29 1.14
CA ASN A 413 -22.21 9.14 0.08
C ASN A 413 -22.70 8.11 -0.95
N LEU A 414 -22.78 8.48 -2.22
CA LEU A 414 -23.09 7.60 -3.32
C LEU A 414 -21.86 7.37 -4.20
N ILE A 415 -21.49 6.13 -4.42
CA ILE A 415 -20.44 5.72 -5.36
C ILE A 415 -21.08 4.90 -6.48
N VAL A 416 -20.97 5.37 -7.70
CA VAL A 416 -21.44 4.69 -8.90
C VAL A 416 -20.25 4.35 -9.78
N ARG A 417 -20.06 3.07 -10.15
CA ARG A 417 -18.92 2.64 -10.97
C ARG A 417 -19.35 1.70 -12.08
N GLY A 418 -18.72 1.88 -13.27
CA GLY A 418 -18.90 0.98 -14.40
C GLY A 418 -20.35 0.94 -14.91
N TYR A 419 -21.08 2.03 -14.76
CA TYR A 419 -22.47 2.13 -15.17
C TYR A 419 -22.54 2.48 -16.65
N SER A 420 -23.23 1.65 -17.46
CA SER A 420 -23.27 1.87 -18.90
C SER A 420 -24.21 3.00 -19.31
N ASN A 421 -25.22 3.32 -18.49
CA ASN A 421 -26.23 4.33 -18.82
C ASN A 421 -26.68 5.13 -17.59
N LEU A 422 -25.78 5.94 -17.06
CA LEU A 422 -26.05 6.76 -15.88
C LEU A 422 -27.10 7.85 -16.16
N SER A 423 -27.24 8.28 -17.39
CA SER A 423 -28.21 9.34 -17.76
C SER A 423 -29.67 8.91 -17.52
N MET A 424 -29.93 7.61 -17.34
CA MET A 424 -31.25 7.09 -16.99
C MET A 424 -31.44 6.83 -15.49
N LEU A 425 -30.42 7.04 -14.68
CA LEU A 425 -30.50 6.83 -13.22
C LEU A 425 -31.09 8.07 -12.55
N ASP A 426 -32.33 7.95 -12.12
CA ASP A 426 -32.98 9.00 -11.32
C ASP A 426 -32.63 8.83 -9.85
N TYR A 427 -31.92 9.81 -9.32
CA TYR A 427 -31.58 9.95 -7.89
C TYR A 427 -31.81 11.38 -7.39
N SER A 428 -32.59 12.15 -8.15
CA SER A 428 -32.88 13.58 -7.87
C SER A 428 -33.63 13.79 -6.54
N GLU A 429 -34.43 12.82 -6.12
CA GLU A 429 -35.17 12.83 -4.86
C GLU A 429 -34.44 12.13 -3.71
N THR A 430 -33.12 12.09 -3.75
CA THR A 430 -32.33 11.41 -2.73
C THR A 430 -31.59 12.40 -1.84
N GLY A 431 -31.35 12.03 -0.58
CA GLY A 431 -30.59 12.82 0.41
C GLY A 431 -29.07 12.74 0.24
N PHE A 432 -28.54 12.32 -0.93
CA PHE A 432 -27.11 12.24 -1.16
C PHE A 432 -26.48 13.61 -1.30
N ASN A 433 -25.46 13.88 -0.50
CA ASN A 433 -24.67 15.11 -0.56
C ASN A 433 -23.26 14.92 -1.14
N SER A 434 -22.81 13.67 -1.29
CA SER A 434 -21.56 13.33 -1.96
C SER A 434 -21.81 12.26 -3.02
N LEU A 435 -21.40 12.56 -4.26
CA LEU A 435 -21.52 11.65 -5.40
C LEU A 435 -20.17 11.43 -6.06
N ARG A 436 -19.76 10.15 -6.18
CA ARG A 436 -18.61 9.74 -6.98
C ARG A 436 -19.06 8.87 -8.15
N ILE A 437 -18.77 9.32 -9.35
CA ILE A 437 -19.02 8.62 -10.61
C ILE A 437 -17.67 8.17 -11.16
N ASP A 438 -17.46 6.87 -11.37
CA ASP A 438 -16.16 6.31 -11.70
C ASP A 438 -16.29 5.30 -12.85
N GLY A 439 -15.57 5.50 -13.96
CA GLY A 439 -15.52 4.57 -15.09
C GLY A 439 -16.85 4.37 -15.82
N CYS A 440 -17.75 5.36 -15.82
CA CYS A 440 -19.03 5.29 -16.51
C CYS A 440 -18.87 5.61 -18.01
N SER A 441 -18.53 4.60 -18.81
CA SER A 441 -18.06 4.74 -20.19
C SER A 441 -19.12 5.23 -21.20
N GLN A 442 -20.41 5.12 -20.87
CA GLN A 442 -21.50 5.57 -21.75
C GLN A 442 -22.08 6.95 -21.38
N LEU A 443 -21.65 7.50 -20.25
CA LEU A 443 -22.10 8.82 -19.81
C LEU A 443 -21.57 9.89 -20.76
N SER A 444 -22.46 10.52 -21.51
CA SER A 444 -22.11 11.56 -22.49
C SER A 444 -22.28 12.96 -21.96
N GLN A 445 -23.24 13.18 -21.05
CA GLN A 445 -23.48 14.44 -20.37
C GLN A 445 -24.05 14.22 -18.97
N LEU A 446 -23.81 15.17 -18.09
CA LEU A 446 -24.36 15.20 -16.75
C LEU A 446 -24.84 16.63 -16.47
N ASN A 447 -26.17 16.80 -16.37
CA ASN A 447 -26.75 18.10 -16.15
C ASN A 447 -26.96 18.36 -14.64
N LYS A 448 -27.14 19.61 -14.26
CA LYS A 448 -27.39 19.99 -12.87
C LYS A 448 -28.66 19.32 -12.29
N ASP A 449 -29.68 19.12 -13.14
CA ASP A 449 -30.95 18.53 -12.74
C ASP A 449 -30.87 17.00 -12.58
N ASP A 450 -29.81 16.39 -13.12
CA ASP A 450 -29.47 14.98 -12.92
C ASP A 450 -28.74 14.76 -11.59
N LEU A 451 -28.38 15.80 -10.85
CA LEU A 451 -27.66 15.73 -9.58
C LEU A 451 -28.61 15.81 -8.37
N PRO A 452 -28.27 15.12 -7.23
CA PRO A 452 -29.06 15.29 -6.01
C PRO A 452 -29.16 16.76 -5.60
N LYS A 453 -30.36 17.19 -5.18
CA LYS A 453 -30.62 18.61 -4.81
C LYS A 453 -29.71 19.14 -3.71
N GLN A 454 -29.28 18.28 -2.78
CA GLN A 454 -28.44 18.63 -1.63
C GLN A 454 -26.95 18.34 -1.84
N ILE A 455 -26.51 18.14 -3.10
CA ILE A 455 -25.13 17.76 -3.38
C ILE A 455 -24.16 18.87 -2.97
N THR A 456 -23.14 18.48 -2.19
CA THR A 456 -22.04 19.35 -1.77
C THR A 456 -20.70 18.91 -2.32
N SER A 457 -20.53 17.61 -2.64
CA SER A 457 -19.29 17.06 -3.20
C SER A 457 -19.57 16.19 -4.41
N LEU A 458 -18.92 16.51 -5.53
CA LEU A 458 -19.02 15.73 -6.77
C LEU A 458 -17.65 15.32 -7.25
N SER A 459 -17.48 14.03 -7.53
CA SER A 459 -16.25 13.48 -8.11
C SER A 459 -16.59 12.64 -9.35
N VAL A 460 -16.05 13.01 -10.51
CA VAL A 460 -16.26 12.35 -11.80
C VAL A 460 -14.91 11.88 -12.34
N ILE A 461 -14.71 10.56 -12.42
CA ILE A 461 -13.40 9.96 -12.71
C ILE A 461 -13.54 8.96 -13.86
N ASP A 462 -12.59 9.01 -14.83
CA ASP A 462 -12.47 8.06 -15.93
C ASP A 462 -13.75 7.84 -16.76
N CYS A 463 -14.62 8.87 -16.84
CA CYS A 463 -15.83 8.85 -17.67
C CYS A 463 -15.48 9.25 -19.11
N LEU A 464 -15.00 8.27 -19.89
CA LEU A 464 -14.29 8.49 -21.16
C LEU A 464 -15.13 9.18 -22.26
N ASN A 465 -16.45 9.05 -22.24
CA ASN A 465 -17.34 9.64 -23.25
C ASN A 465 -18.04 10.92 -22.77
N LEU A 466 -17.82 11.34 -21.54
CA LEU A 466 -18.43 12.56 -21.00
C LEU A 466 -17.94 13.79 -21.78
N LYS A 467 -18.88 14.53 -22.37
CA LYS A 467 -18.63 15.77 -23.16
C LYS A 467 -18.97 17.04 -22.38
N LYS A 468 -20.02 16.97 -21.57
CA LYS A 468 -20.57 18.12 -20.85
C LYS A 468 -20.89 17.77 -19.40
N LEU A 469 -20.52 18.65 -18.49
CA LEU A 469 -20.87 18.60 -17.08
C LEU A 469 -21.42 19.94 -16.63
N ASP A 470 -22.66 20.00 -16.15
CA ASP A 470 -23.25 21.16 -15.51
C ASP A 470 -23.32 20.93 -13.98
N CYS A 471 -22.93 21.93 -13.21
CA CYS A 471 -22.80 21.81 -11.77
C CYS A 471 -23.98 22.43 -11.01
N SER A 472 -24.30 21.87 -9.84
CA SER A 472 -25.27 22.42 -8.90
C SER A 472 -24.64 23.53 -8.07
N THR A 473 -25.42 24.59 -7.74
CA THR A 473 -25.00 25.73 -6.92
C THR A 473 -24.68 25.36 -5.47
N GLY A 474 -25.08 24.17 -5.02
CA GLY A 474 -24.80 23.65 -3.68
C GLY A 474 -23.40 23.11 -3.47
N LEU A 475 -22.62 22.90 -4.53
CA LEU A 475 -21.30 22.27 -4.47
C LEU A 475 -20.29 23.09 -3.65
N THR A 476 -19.58 22.42 -2.76
CA THR A 476 -18.40 22.91 -2.03
C THR A 476 -17.11 22.32 -2.62
N SER A 477 -17.18 21.10 -3.18
CA SER A 477 -16.04 20.43 -3.79
C SER A 477 -16.41 19.76 -5.11
N LEU A 478 -15.60 19.99 -6.15
CA LEU A 478 -15.74 19.36 -7.45
C LEU A 478 -14.40 18.79 -7.90
N LYS A 479 -14.37 17.49 -8.19
CA LYS A 479 -13.21 16.80 -8.77
C LYS A 479 -13.58 16.11 -10.07
N ILE A 480 -12.85 16.40 -11.15
CA ILE A 480 -13.00 15.77 -12.46
C ILE A 480 -11.63 15.28 -12.90
N SER A 481 -11.51 14.01 -13.28
CA SER A 481 -10.21 13.47 -13.72
C SER A 481 -10.38 12.36 -14.75
N GLY A 482 -9.51 12.32 -15.77
CA GLY A 482 -9.50 11.25 -16.77
C GLY A 482 -10.70 11.25 -17.73
N CYS A 483 -11.44 12.36 -17.82
CA CYS A 483 -12.58 12.52 -18.72
C CYS A 483 -12.13 13.09 -20.09
N TYR A 484 -11.52 12.24 -20.93
CA TYR A 484 -10.77 12.67 -22.11
C TYR A 484 -11.58 13.38 -23.20
N ARG A 485 -12.90 13.18 -23.25
CA ARG A 485 -13.80 13.81 -24.21
C ARG A 485 -14.56 15.01 -23.65
N LEU A 486 -14.29 15.39 -22.40
CA LEU A 486 -14.95 16.52 -21.78
C LEU A 486 -14.57 17.82 -22.49
N GLU A 487 -15.56 18.55 -22.96
CA GLU A 487 -15.42 19.79 -23.73
C GLU A 487 -15.90 21.00 -22.93
N ASN A 488 -16.86 20.78 -22.01
CA ASN A 488 -17.49 21.87 -21.27
C ASN A 488 -17.78 21.47 -19.81
N VAL A 489 -17.46 22.40 -18.90
CA VAL A 489 -17.77 22.30 -17.46
C VAL A 489 -18.44 23.57 -16.99
N GLY A 490 -19.69 23.49 -16.57
CA GLY A 490 -20.44 24.60 -16.00
C GLY A 490 -20.14 24.76 -14.52
N CYS A 491 -19.03 25.39 -14.15
CA CYS A 491 -18.62 25.58 -12.77
C CYS A 491 -18.45 27.05 -12.34
N SER A 492 -18.96 28.00 -13.10
CA SER A 492 -19.01 29.42 -12.72
C SER A 492 -20.24 29.72 -11.86
N LYS A 493 -20.15 30.77 -11.02
CA LYS A 493 -21.26 31.23 -10.14
C LYS A 493 -21.77 30.17 -9.17
N LEU A 494 -20.86 29.42 -8.59
CA LEU A 494 -21.11 28.44 -7.54
C LEU A 494 -20.67 29.00 -6.18
N PRO A 495 -21.53 29.71 -5.45
CA PRO A 495 -21.14 30.55 -4.31
C PRO A 495 -20.57 29.76 -3.12
N LYS A 496 -20.80 28.46 -3.06
CA LYS A 496 -20.30 27.58 -1.98
C LYS A 496 -19.04 26.82 -2.36
N LEU A 497 -18.58 26.89 -3.63
CA LEU A 497 -17.43 26.11 -4.10
C LEU A 497 -16.13 26.62 -3.47
N THR A 498 -15.41 25.74 -2.78
CA THR A 498 -14.13 26.00 -2.13
C THR A 498 -12.96 25.30 -2.83
N ASN A 499 -13.22 24.12 -3.40
CA ASN A 499 -12.21 23.24 -4.00
C ASN A 499 -12.65 22.80 -5.40
N LEU A 500 -11.82 23.05 -6.40
CA LEU A 500 -12.00 22.62 -7.78
C LEU A 500 -10.76 21.92 -8.30
N SER A 501 -10.90 20.66 -8.74
CA SER A 501 -9.82 19.90 -9.38
C SER A 501 -10.32 19.39 -10.73
N VAL A 502 -9.67 19.81 -11.83
CA VAL A 502 -9.98 19.37 -13.20
C VAL A 502 -8.68 18.98 -13.89
N THR A 503 -8.42 17.67 -13.96
CA THR A 503 -7.15 17.12 -14.45
C THR A 503 -7.38 16.03 -15.51
N ASP A 504 -6.41 15.83 -16.38
CA ASP A 504 -6.45 14.77 -17.41
C ASP A 504 -7.71 14.84 -18.32
N CYS A 505 -8.21 16.03 -18.63
CA CYS A 505 -9.37 16.23 -19.48
C CYS A 505 -8.93 16.83 -20.84
N LEU A 506 -8.34 15.99 -21.69
CA LEU A 506 -7.57 16.40 -22.89
C LEU A 506 -8.32 17.27 -23.89
N LYS A 507 -9.64 17.20 -23.97
CA LYS A 507 -10.45 18.04 -24.84
C LYS A 507 -10.98 19.32 -24.19
N LEU A 508 -10.89 19.42 -22.88
CA LEU A 508 -11.29 20.62 -22.15
C LEU A 508 -10.17 21.66 -22.27
N THR A 509 -10.29 22.55 -23.25
CA THR A 509 -9.27 23.59 -23.49
C THR A 509 -9.59 24.89 -22.78
N LYS A 510 -10.84 25.11 -22.38
CA LYS A 510 -11.30 26.33 -21.70
C LYS A 510 -12.04 25.97 -20.43
N LEU A 511 -11.71 26.65 -19.35
CA LEU A 511 -12.40 26.51 -18.08
C LEU A 511 -12.81 27.88 -17.55
N ASN A 512 -14.10 28.04 -17.28
CA ASN A 512 -14.62 29.23 -16.60
C ASN A 512 -15.09 28.79 -15.20
N CYS A 513 -14.36 29.21 -14.19
CA CYS A 513 -14.70 29.04 -12.77
C CYS A 513 -14.85 30.42 -12.07
N SER A 514 -15.17 31.44 -12.80
CA SER A 514 -15.32 32.80 -12.30
C SER A 514 -16.54 32.95 -11.37
N SER A 515 -16.52 34.01 -10.56
CA SER A 515 -17.59 34.35 -9.61
C SER A 515 -17.87 33.26 -8.58
N ASN A 516 -16.83 32.54 -8.18
CA ASN A 516 -16.83 31.59 -7.08
C ASN A 516 -16.08 32.23 -5.90
N GLU A 517 -16.71 33.12 -5.17
CA GLU A 517 -16.09 33.98 -4.14
C GLU A 517 -15.40 33.20 -3.01
N ASN A 518 -15.83 31.96 -2.76
CA ASN A 518 -15.24 31.08 -1.74
C ASN A 518 -14.20 30.10 -2.30
N LEU A 519 -13.91 30.11 -3.61
CA LEU A 519 -12.96 29.20 -4.22
C LEU A 519 -11.52 29.59 -3.84
N THR A 520 -10.86 28.69 -3.10
CA THR A 520 -9.51 28.88 -2.56
C THR A 520 -8.50 27.87 -3.08
N GLU A 521 -8.97 26.72 -3.56
CA GLU A 521 -8.12 25.64 -4.09
C GLU A 521 -8.51 25.31 -5.54
N LEU A 522 -7.55 25.42 -6.44
CA LEU A 522 -7.71 25.10 -7.86
C LEU A 522 -6.57 24.21 -8.33
N GLU A 523 -6.90 23.05 -8.88
CA GLU A 523 -5.98 22.15 -9.56
C GLU A 523 -6.47 21.93 -11.00
N VAL A 524 -5.71 22.36 -11.98
CA VAL A 524 -6.09 22.27 -13.40
C VAL A 524 -4.92 21.82 -14.27
N SER A 525 -5.22 21.12 -15.36
CA SER A 525 -4.22 20.72 -16.35
C SER A 525 -4.70 20.95 -17.78
N ASP A 526 -3.75 21.14 -18.69
CA ASP A 526 -3.91 21.13 -20.16
C ASP A 526 -4.83 22.24 -20.74
N LEU A 527 -5.10 23.31 -19.99
CA LEU A 527 -5.95 24.42 -20.46
C LEU A 527 -5.21 25.39 -21.42
N THR A 528 -5.96 25.94 -22.36
CA THR A 528 -5.53 27.08 -23.19
C THR A 528 -6.12 28.40 -22.71
N GLU A 529 -7.26 28.38 -22.05
CA GLU A 529 -7.92 29.55 -21.49
C GLU A 529 -8.52 29.23 -20.12
N LEU A 530 -8.24 30.07 -19.12
CA LEU A 530 -8.75 29.98 -17.77
C LEU A 530 -9.34 31.30 -17.32
N ASP A 531 -10.61 31.28 -16.89
CA ASP A 531 -11.24 32.39 -16.19
C ASP A 531 -11.53 31.96 -14.74
N CYS A 532 -10.78 32.55 -13.82
CA CYS A 532 -10.93 32.40 -12.38
C CYS A 532 -11.16 33.75 -11.68
N SER A 533 -11.71 34.70 -12.37
CA SER A 533 -12.01 36.05 -11.86
C SER A 533 -13.05 36.03 -10.75
N ASN A 534 -13.00 37.01 -9.85
CA ASN A 534 -13.89 37.09 -8.69
C ASN A 534 -13.85 35.82 -7.80
N THR A 535 -12.66 35.39 -7.48
CA THR A 535 -12.39 34.24 -6.58
C THR A 535 -11.44 34.61 -5.44
N SER A 536 -11.29 33.73 -4.46
CA SER A 536 -10.49 34.02 -3.26
C SER A 536 -9.08 33.39 -3.29
N PHE A 537 -8.54 33.10 -4.45
CA PHE A 537 -7.19 32.57 -4.56
C PHE A 537 -6.14 33.53 -4.00
N LYS A 538 -5.26 33.00 -3.16
CA LYS A 538 -4.02 33.68 -2.73
C LYS A 538 -2.83 33.29 -3.61
N ASN A 539 -2.84 32.07 -4.09
CA ASN A 539 -1.86 31.48 -5.01
C ASN A 539 -2.61 30.68 -6.07
N LEU A 540 -2.14 30.72 -7.31
CA LEU A 540 -2.71 29.98 -8.44
C LEU A 540 -1.63 29.11 -9.07
N GLY A 541 -1.84 27.80 -9.09
CA GLY A 541 -0.91 26.82 -9.66
C GLY A 541 -1.22 26.58 -11.13
N LEU A 542 -0.39 27.08 -12.04
CA LEU A 542 -0.51 26.90 -13.49
C LEU A 542 0.54 25.96 -14.08
N ASN A 543 1.27 25.23 -13.24
CA ASN A 543 2.40 24.41 -13.69
C ASN A 543 2.01 23.31 -14.67
N LEU A 544 0.76 22.86 -14.64
CA LEU A 544 0.20 21.85 -15.55
C LEU A 544 -0.53 22.45 -16.77
N CYS A 545 -0.46 23.77 -16.96
CA CYS A 545 -1.10 24.48 -18.07
C CYS A 545 -0.07 25.16 -18.99
N PRO A 546 0.88 24.42 -19.61
CA PRO A 546 1.92 25.02 -20.44
C PRO A 546 1.40 25.63 -21.75
N TYR A 547 0.17 25.30 -22.12
CA TYR A 547 -0.47 25.77 -23.36
C TYR A 547 -1.41 26.94 -23.15
N ILE A 548 -1.50 27.49 -21.93
CA ILE A 548 -2.40 28.60 -21.63
C ILE A 548 -2.01 29.84 -22.45
N THR A 549 -2.99 30.41 -23.12
CA THR A 549 -2.84 31.63 -23.93
C THR A 549 -3.55 32.84 -23.30
N LYS A 550 -4.64 32.56 -22.54
CA LYS A 550 -5.42 33.60 -21.88
C LYS A 550 -5.73 33.23 -20.44
N LEU A 551 -5.45 34.16 -19.54
CA LEU A 551 -5.73 34.05 -18.12
C LEU A 551 -6.50 35.24 -17.62
N TYR A 552 -7.70 35.00 -17.08
CA TYR A 552 -8.50 36.03 -16.42
C TYR A 552 -8.53 35.71 -14.92
N CYS A 553 -7.92 36.55 -14.11
CA CYS A 553 -7.84 36.45 -12.68
C CYS A 553 -8.04 37.80 -11.97
N PHE A 554 -8.87 38.64 -12.55
CA PHE A 554 -9.19 39.93 -11.96
C PHE A 554 -10.06 39.81 -10.70
N ASN A 555 -9.95 40.77 -9.79
CA ASN A 555 -10.64 40.78 -8.52
C ASN A 555 -10.44 39.47 -7.74
N THR A 556 -9.17 39.08 -7.58
CA THR A 556 -8.74 37.93 -6.79
C THR A 556 -7.87 38.39 -5.61
N LYS A 557 -7.60 37.47 -4.65
CA LYS A 557 -6.70 37.76 -3.51
C LYS A 557 -5.26 37.31 -3.79
N LEU A 558 -4.88 37.16 -5.05
CA LEU A 558 -3.54 36.72 -5.46
C LEU A 558 -2.48 37.70 -4.95
N ILE A 559 -1.51 37.20 -4.23
CA ILE A 559 -0.30 37.89 -3.77
C ILE A 559 0.93 37.48 -4.57
N ASP A 560 0.92 36.29 -5.12
CA ASP A 560 1.96 35.76 -6.02
C ASP A 560 1.30 34.98 -7.15
N LEU A 561 1.87 35.07 -8.35
CA LEU A 561 1.40 34.35 -9.53
C LEU A 561 2.59 33.89 -10.36
N ASP A 562 2.77 32.58 -10.42
CA ASP A 562 3.81 31.96 -11.19
C ASP A 562 3.32 31.58 -12.59
N VAL A 563 3.70 32.36 -13.58
CA VAL A 563 3.43 32.11 -15.02
C VAL A 563 4.66 31.57 -15.75
N SER A 564 5.68 31.15 -15.06
CA SER A 564 6.95 30.73 -15.66
C SER A 564 6.84 29.53 -16.61
N ASN A 565 5.84 28.67 -16.45
CA ASN A 565 5.55 27.57 -17.39
C ASN A 565 4.59 27.94 -18.53
N CYS A 566 4.07 29.17 -18.53
CA CYS A 566 3.06 29.62 -19.46
C CYS A 566 3.69 30.31 -20.70
N SER A 567 4.55 29.59 -21.43
CA SER A 567 5.35 30.13 -22.54
C SER A 567 4.52 30.58 -23.75
N LYS A 568 3.22 30.31 -23.75
CA LYS A 568 2.27 30.74 -24.79
C LYS A 568 1.26 31.79 -24.30
N LEU A 569 1.45 32.28 -23.07
CA LEU A 569 0.50 33.24 -22.49
C LEU A 569 0.57 34.62 -23.22
N GLU A 570 -0.47 34.93 -23.93
CA GLU A 570 -0.61 36.15 -24.74
C GLU A 570 -1.38 37.26 -24.02
N PHE A 571 -2.28 36.87 -23.12
CA PHE A 571 -3.13 37.80 -22.38
C PHE A 571 -3.31 37.40 -20.92
N ILE A 572 -3.15 38.35 -20.01
CA ILE A 572 -3.47 38.20 -18.60
C ILE A 572 -4.21 39.44 -18.08
N ASP A 573 -5.32 39.23 -17.39
CA ASP A 573 -5.99 40.24 -16.59
C ASP A 573 -5.97 39.87 -15.13
N CYS A 574 -5.12 40.55 -14.37
CA CYS A 574 -4.99 40.43 -12.93
C CYS A 574 -5.35 41.74 -12.19
N SER A 575 -6.18 42.58 -12.84
CA SER A 575 -6.66 43.81 -12.25
C SER A 575 -7.38 43.57 -10.93
N GLN A 576 -7.27 44.50 -9.98
CA GLN A 576 -7.89 44.40 -8.67
C GLN A 576 -7.43 43.14 -7.87
N SER A 577 -6.26 42.57 -8.15
CA SER A 577 -5.57 41.57 -7.34
C SER A 577 -4.62 42.24 -6.34
N ASN A 578 -4.05 41.44 -5.41
CA ASN A 578 -3.04 41.94 -4.48
C ASN A 578 -1.60 41.76 -5.03
N LEU A 579 -1.44 41.50 -6.31
CA LEU A 579 -0.13 41.39 -6.95
C LEU A 579 0.58 42.74 -7.00
N THR A 580 1.83 42.76 -6.53
CA THR A 580 2.71 43.93 -6.60
C THR A 580 3.64 43.87 -7.81
N SER A 581 3.94 42.70 -8.32
CA SER A 581 4.77 42.46 -9.49
C SER A 581 4.41 41.12 -10.14
N LEU A 582 4.72 41.01 -11.45
CA LEU A 582 4.54 39.80 -12.22
C LEU A 582 5.79 39.50 -13.04
N ASP A 583 6.37 38.31 -12.86
CA ASP A 583 7.51 37.87 -13.66
C ASP A 583 7.01 37.16 -14.93
N THR A 584 7.12 37.88 -16.05
CA THR A 584 6.74 37.43 -17.40
C THR A 584 7.96 37.04 -18.25
N SER A 585 9.13 36.81 -17.64
CA SER A 585 10.40 36.52 -18.33
C SER A 585 10.34 35.30 -19.27
N TYR A 586 9.39 34.41 -19.05
CA TYR A 586 9.19 33.15 -19.82
C TYR A 586 7.98 33.24 -20.77
N CYS A 587 7.20 34.31 -20.71
CA CYS A 587 6.08 34.55 -21.60
C CYS A 587 6.53 35.23 -22.91
N PRO A 588 5.72 35.24 -23.97
CA PRO A 588 6.00 35.99 -25.18
C PRO A 588 6.24 37.47 -24.87
N GLU A 589 7.14 38.12 -25.60
CA GLU A 589 7.39 39.57 -25.45
C GLU A 589 6.13 40.42 -25.71
N SER A 590 5.24 39.91 -26.56
CA SER A 590 3.96 40.52 -26.93
C SER A 590 2.85 40.34 -25.90
N ILE A 591 3.11 39.70 -24.72
CA ILE A 591 2.08 39.48 -23.69
C ILE A 591 1.43 40.81 -23.29
N MET A 592 0.10 40.83 -23.32
CA MET A 592 -0.70 41.92 -22.80
C MET A 592 -1.06 41.67 -21.35
N VAL A 593 -0.67 42.57 -20.46
CA VAL A 593 -0.93 42.48 -19.02
C VAL A 593 -1.83 43.62 -18.58
N LYS A 594 -2.87 43.26 -17.78
CA LYS A 594 -3.71 44.24 -17.08
C LYS A 594 -3.61 44.00 -15.58
N PRO A 595 -3.53 45.05 -14.75
CA PRO A 595 -3.47 46.46 -15.11
C PRO A 595 -2.11 46.87 -15.71
N THR A 596 -2.05 47.92 -16.46
CA THR A 596 -0.83 48.42 -17.13
C THR A 596 0.21 48.96 -16.15
N GLU A 597 -0.22 49.31 -14.94
CA GLU A 597 0.61 49.91 -13.88
C GLU A 597 1.35 48.85 -13.06
N LEU A 598 1.07 47.57 -13.28
CA LEU A 598 1.71 46.46 -12.55
C LEU A 598 3.21 46.40 -12.91
N ASN A 599 4.07 46.25 -11.90
CA ASN A 599 5.49 46.08 -12.12
C ASN A 599 5.80 44.76 -12.81
N ILE A 600 6.16 44.81 -14.08
CA ILE A 600 6.42 43.62 -14.91
C ILE A 600 7.93 43.37 -15.00
N ILE A 601 8.34 42.17 -14.57
CA ILE A 601 9.70 41.71 -14.65
C ILE A 601 9.87 40.89 -15.94
N ARG A 602 10.83 41.27 -16.80
CA ARG A 602 11.09 40.60 -18.09
C ARG A 602 12.51 40.07 -18.25
N GLU A 603 13.36 40.24 -17.25
CA GLU A 603 14.74 39.77 -17.31
C GLU A 603 14.83 38.28 -17.03
N LYS A 604 15.33 37.48 -17.98
CA LYS A 604 15.67 36.06 -17.78
C LYS A 604 16.86 35.99 -16.84
N LYS A 605 16.64 35.55 -15.62
CA LYS A 605 17.71 35.24 -14.66
C LYS A 605 18.24 33.84 -14.93
N ASN A 606 19.58 33.70 -14.97
CA ASN A 606 20.18 32.38 -15.00
C ASN A 606 19.95 31.72 -13.62
N ILE A 607 19.00 30.78 -13.53
CA ILE A 607 18.57 30.12 -12.28
C ILE A 607 18.95 28.65 -12.36
N LYS A 608 19.77 28.17 -11.42
CA LYS A 608 20.06 26.73 -11.27
C LYS A 608 18.91 26.03 -10.56
N ASN A 609 18.16 25.23 -11.29
CA ASN A 609 16.99 24.52 -10.79
C ASN A 609 17.36 23.17 -10.21
N ILE A 610 16.99 22.93 -8.95
CA ILE A 610 17.29 21.75 -8.16
C ILE A 610 15.99 21.03 -7.81
N LEU A 611 15.82 19.82 -8.33
CA LEU A 611 14.72 18.94 -7.97
C LEU A 611 15.15 18.03 -6.81
N VAL A 612 14.42 18.05 -5.69
CA VAL A 612 14.65 17.16 -4.55
C VAL A 612 13.59 16.06 -4.56
N THR A 613 14.00 14.81 -4.67
CA THR A 613 13.11 13.65 -4.76
C THR A 613 13.68 12.44 -4.01
N GLY A 614 12.89 11.39 -3.82
CA GLY A 614 13.26 10.17 -3.11
C GLY A 614 12.14 9.61 -2.24
N LEU A 615 12.47 8.62 -1.41
CA LEU A 615 11.50 7.91 -0.57
C LEU A 615 10.84 8.84 0.47
N THR A 616 9.60 8.53 0.87
CA THR A 616 8.92 9.22 1.99
C THR A 616 9.70 9.03 3.28
N GLY A 617 9.88 10.12 4.06
CA GLY A 617 10.67 10.07 5.30
C GLY A 617 12.19 10.23 5.13
N GLY A 618 12.72 10.24 3.90
CA GLY A 618 14.17 10.34 3.62
C GLY A 618 14.84 11.70 3.93
N GLY A 619 14.10 12.69 4.43
CA GLY A 619 14.65 14.01 4.80
C GLY A 619 14.69 15.03 3.66
N LYS A 620 13.84 14.87 2.61
CA LYS A 620 13.77 15.81 1.47
C LYS A 620 13.43 17.23 1.87
N SER A 621 12.36 17.43 2.61
CA SER A 621 11.92 18.75 3.07
C SER A 621 12.92 19.40 4.04
N THR A 622 13.57 18.59 4.89
CA THR A 622 14.69 19.05 5.72
C THR A 622 15.87 19.52 4.87
N LEU A 623 16.21 18.75 3.82
CA LEU A 623 17.27 19.13 2.88
C LEU A 623 16.92 20.42 2.13
N ALA A 624 15.66 20.58 1.71
CA ALA A 624 15.17 21.79 1.06
C ALA A 624 15.25 23.02 2.00
N ASN A 625 14.85 22.90 3.28
CA ASN A 625 15.03 23.94 4.28
C ASN A 625 16.50 24.31 4.50
N VAL A 626 17.37 23.31 4.58
CA VAL A 626 18.83 23.54 4.74
C VAL A 626 19.40 24.26 3.52
N LEU A 627 19.04 23.85 2.29
CA LEU A 627 19.50 24.52 1.08
C LEU A 627 19.06 25.98 1.00
N THR A 628 17.79 26.23 1.28
CA THR A 628 17.18 27.57 1.16
C THR A 628 17.42 28.46 2.37
N ASP A 629 17.91 27.90 3.48
CA ASP A 629 18.06 28.56 4.78
C ASP A 629 16.73 29.14 5.31
N THR A 630 15.69 28.29 5.25
CA THR A 630 14.32 28.63 5.68
C THR A 630 13.68 27.47 6.41
N ASP A 631 12.51 27.70 7.04
CA ASP A 631 11.65 26.68 7.65
C ASP A 631 10.33 26.54 6.88
N GLU A 632 10.31 26.93 5.62
CA GLU A 632 9.06 26.96 4.81
C GLU A 632 8.59 25.59 4.33
N PHE A 633 9.51 24.60 4.26
CA PHE A 633 9.17 23.23 3.91
C PHE A 633 8.84 22.47 5.19
N LYS A 634 7.67 21.84 5.25
CA LYS A 634 7.25 21.11 6.45
C LYS A 634 8.14 19.91 6.70
N GLU A 635 8.84 19.93 7.82
CA GLU A 635 9.59 18.78 8.35
C GLU A 635 8.66 17.95 9.26
N SER A 636 8.72 16.62 9.16
CA SER A 636 8.02 15.70 10.06
C SER A 636 9.01 14.82 10.79
N ALA A 637 8.83 14.68 12.09
CA ALA A 637 9.55 13.71 12.92
C ALA A 637 8.93 12.30 12.80
N TYR A 638 7.75 12.18 12.19
CA TYR A 638 6.99 10.94 12.05
C TYR A 638 7.19 10.31 10.67
N SER A 639 6.95 9.02 10.57
CA SER A 639 7.06 8.24 9.32
C SER A 639 5.95 8.50 8.29
N VAL A 640 5.15 9.56 8.45
CA VAL A 640 4.04 9.93 7.57
C VAL A 640 4.40 11.16 6.74
N SER A 641 4.06 11.16 5.45
CA SER A 641 4.27 12.30 4.56
C SER A 641 3.45 13.51 5.00
N GLU A 642 4.11 14.65 5.18
CA GLU A 642 3.49 15.96 5.45
C GLU A 642 3.38 16.81 4.19
N THR A 643 4.16 16.52 3.15
CA THR A 643 4.15 17.22 1.87
C THR A 643 3.02 16.67 1.01
N LYS A 644 1.94 17.44 0.86
CA LYS A 644 0.76 17.05 0.06
C LYS A 644 0.91 17.34 -1.43
N ASP A 645 1.79 18.29 -1.78
CA ASP A 645 2.11 18.69 -3.14
C ASP A 645 3.56 19.20 -3.18
N PHE A 646 4.11 19.46 -4.37
CA PHE A 646 5.45 20.06 -4.43
C PHE A 646 5.45 21.49 -3.88
N ARG A 647 6.61 21.90 -3.37
CA ARG A 647 6.88 23.29 -2.98
C ARG A 647 8.15 23.78 -3.62
N LYS A 648 8.20 25.06 -3.98
CA LYS A 648 9.39 25.66 -4.55
C LYS A 648 9.80 26.93 -3.84
N LYS A 649 11.13 27.18 -3.75
CA LYS A 649 11.70 28.38 -3.19
C LYS A 649 12.92 28.82 -4.00
N LYS A 650 12.97 30.10 -4.36
CA LYS A 650 14.15 30.74 -4.97
C LYS A 650 15.04 31.31 -3.86
N PHE A 651 16.36 31.18 -4.02
CA PHE A 651 17.34 31.76 -3.12
C PHE A 651 18.62 32.12 -3.86
N ARG A 652 19.48 32.92 -3.22
CA ARG A 652 20.77 33.36 -3.77
C ARG A 652 21.93 32.88 -2.93
N TRP A 653 22.97 32.36 -3.59
CA TRP A 653 24.21 31.91 -2.95
C TRP A 653 25.41 32.35 -3.80
N LYS A 654 26.39 33.06 -3.18
CA LYS A 654 27.60 33.57 -3.86
C LYS A 654 27.36 34.20 -5.25
N GLY A 655 26.30 34.99 -5.37
CA GLY A 655 25.95 35.64 -6.63
C GLY A 655 25.13 34.82 -7.61
N HIS A 656 25.00 33.51 -7.44
CA HIS A 656 24.19 32.63 -8.28
C HIS A 656 22.76 32.52 -7.76
N ASN A 657 21.78 32.45 -8.67
CA ASN A 657 20.39 32.23 -8.33
C ASN A 657 20.08 30.72 -8.42
N PHE A 658 19.41 30.22 -7.40
CA PHE A 658 18.95 28.84 -7.29
C PHE A 658 17.45 28.79 -7.09
N CYS A 659 16.82 27.71 -7.56
CA CYS A 659 15.45 27.35 -7.24
C CYS A 659 15.42 25.90 -6.77
N VAL A 660 14.92 25.65 -5.56
CA VAL A 660 14.72 24.30 -5.03
C VAL A 660 13.25 23.94 -5.15
N VAL A 661 12.98 22.76 -5.67
CA VAL A 661 11.65 22.13 -5.75
C VAL A 661 11.68 20.87 -4.92
N ASP A 662 10.96 20.87 -3.79
CA ASP A 662 10.74 19.69 -2.92
C ASP A 662 9.49 18.95 -3.39
N THR A 663 9.60 17.65 -3.67
CA THR A 663 8.49 16.82 -4.13
C THR A 663 7.92 15.96 -3.01
N ILE A 664 6.70 15.45 -3.23
CA ILE A 664 6.14 14.41 -2.34
C ILE A 664 7.03 13.17 -2.34
N GLY A 665 6.98 12.40 -1.27
CA GLY A 665 7.68 11.12 -1.19
C GLY A 665 7.05 10.08 -2.12
N ALA A 666 7.89 9.31 -2.79
CA ALA A 666 7.45 8.33 -3.77
C ALA A 666 6.69 7.12 -3.18
N ALA A 667 6.77 6.88 -1.87
CA ALA A 667 6.01 5.87 -1.14
C ALA A 667 4.96 6.50 -0.21
N ASP A 668 4.25 7.53 -0.66
CA ASP A 668 3.16 8.12 0.11
C ASP A 668 1.99 7.12 0.15
N THR A 669 1.74 6.55 1.34
CA THR A 669 0.72 5.52 1.57
C THR A 669 -0.72 6.02 1.45
N LYS A 670 -0.92 7.34 1.38
CA LYS A 670 -2.24 7.97 1.27
C LYS A 670 -2.70 8.18 -0.18
N LEU A 671 -1.81 8.01 -1.15
CA LEU A 671 -2.05 8.30 -2.56
C LEU A 671 -1.83 7.05 -3.42
N GLY A 672 -2.58 6.94 -4.51
CA GLY A 672 -2.33 5.90 -5.52
C GLY A 672 -1.04 6.16 -6.31
N LEU A 673 -0.40 5.12 -6.82
CA LEU A 673 0.84 5.21 -7.61
C LEU A 673 0.76 6.27 -8.73
N LYS A 674 -0.36 6.31 -9.44
CA LYS A 674 -0.61 7.27 -10.51
C LYS A 674 -0.54 8.71 -9.98
N ASP A 675 -1.23 8.99 -8.87
CA ASP A 675 -1.29 10.32 -8.27
C ASP A 675 0.08 10.77 -7.75
N VAL A 676 0.84 9.84 -7.14
CA VAL A 676 2.21 10.10 -6.69
C VAL A 676 3.10 10.54 -7.86
N LEU A 677 3.07 9.79 -8.97
CA LEU A 677 3.89 10.09 -10.15
C LEU A 677 3.50 11.43 -10.78
N TYR A 678 2.21 11.75 -10.88
CA TYR A 678 1.77 13.04 -11.37
C TYR A 678 2.22 14.20 -10.49
N LYS A 679 2.15 14.06 -9.17
CA LYS A 679 2.60 15.11 -8.24
C LYS A 679 4.11 15.35 -8.30
N ILE A 680 4.91 14.29 -8.46
CA ILE A 680 6.36 14.44 -8.69
C ILE A 680 6.61 15.12 -10.04
N ALA A 681 5.88 14.73 -11.10
CA ALA A 681 5.97 15.33 -12.41
C ALA A 681 5.62 16.83 -12.37
N ASN A 682 4.60 17.23 -11.63
CA ASN A 682 4.23 18.62 -11.43
C ASN A 682 5.40 19.45 -10.88
N GLY A 683 6.12 18.92 -9.88
CA GLY A 683 7.32 19.57 -9.37
C GLY A 683 8.40 19.77 -10.45
N THR A 684 8.55 18.82 -11.37
CA THR A 684 9.51 18.96 -12.47
C THR A 684 9.12 20.07 -13.46
N TYR A 685 7.83 20.22 -13.73
CA TYR A 685 7.30 21.28 -14.61
C TYR A 685 7.28 22.67 -13.95
N ALA A 686 7.44 22.75 -12.63
CA ALA A 686 7.61 24.02 -11.94
C ALA A 686 8.94 24.73 -12.26
N MET A 687 9.79 24.15 -13.11
CA MET A 687 11.12 24.64 -13.51
C MET A 687 11.18 24.88 -15.03
N PRO A 688 10.75 26.05 -15.52
CA PRO A 688 10.59 26.31 -16.96
C PRO A 688 11.90 26.32 -17.76
N GLU A 689 13.00 26.68 -17.12
CA GLU A 689 14.32 26.63 -17.75
C GLU A 689 14.77 25.18 -18.00
N GLY A 690 14.20 24.24 -17.25
CA GLY A 690 14.60 22.86 -17.14
C GLY A 690 15.29 22.56 -15.80
N ILE A 691 15.68 21.33 -15.59
CA ILE A 691 16.34 20.86 -14.40
C ILE A 691 17.86 21.02 -14.57
N SER A 692 18.52 21.66 -13.62
CA SER A 692 19.97 21.76 -13.56
C SER A 692 20.57 20.57 -12.78
N GLN A 693 19.89 20.15 -11.71
CA GLN A 693 20.28 19.02 -10.86
C GLN A 693 19.08 18.32 -10.26
N VAL A 694 19.17 17.01 -10.14
CA VAL A 694 18.23 16.18 -9.37
C VAL A 694 18.97 15.67 -8.13
N LEU A 695 18.48 16.00 -6.96
CA LEU A 695 18.96 15.46 -5.69
C LEU A 695 18.08 14.28 -5.30
N PHE A 696 18.57 13.08 -5.50
CA PHE A 696 17.91 11.87 -5.03
C PHE A 696 18.36 11.57 -3.61
N VAL A 697 17.45 11.73 -2.66
CA VAL A 697 17.74 11.63 -1.22
C VAL A 697 17.67 10.18 -0.78
N VAL A 698 18.77 9.72 -0.17
CA VAL A 698 18.92 8.36 0.39
C VAL A 698 19.12 8.48 1.90
N ASP A 699 18.22 7.84 2.66
CA ASP A 699 18.24 7.86 4.12
C ASP A 699 19.05 6.72 4.73
N GLY A 700 20.25 7.02 5.16
CA GLY A 700 21.11 6.06 5.83
C GLY A 700 21.63 4.97 4.89
N ARG A 701 20.85 3.99 4.44
CA ARG A 701 21.26 2.91 3.54
C ARG A 701 20.48 2.97 2.23
N PHE A 702 21.10 2.55 1.15
CA PHE A 702 20.43 2.39 -0.13
C PHE A 702 19.60 1.10 -0.10
N THR A 703 18.34 1.22 0.34
CA THR A 703 17.43 0.08 0.53
C THR A 703 16.81 -0.39 -0.80
N LYS A 704 16.18 -1.57 -0.80
CA LYS A 704 15.42 -2.07 -1.95
C LYS A 704 14.27 -1.12 -2.33
N GLU A 705 13.66 -0.49 -1.34
CA GLU A 705 12.59 0.51 -1.51
C GLU A 705 13.13 1.77 -2.21
N GLU A 706 14.34 2.21 -1.88
CA GLU A 706 15.00 3.35 -2.52
C GLU A 706 15.43 3.01 -3.95
N ILE A 707 15.93 1.81 -4.21
CA ILE A 707 16.23 1.30 -5.55
C ILE A 707 14.95 1.27 -6.40
N ASN A 708 13.87 0.72 -5.87
CA ASN A 708 12.58 0.67 -6.56
C ASN A 708 12.04 2.07 -6.84
N THR A 709 12.18 2.99 -5.88
CA THR A 709 11.80 4.40 -6.02
C THR A 709 12.64 5.09 -7.09
N PHE A 710 13.94 4.88 -7.10
CA PHE A 710 14.84 5.44 -8.11
C PHE A 710 14.43 4.96 -9.51
N ASN A 711 14.28 3.65 -9.69
CA ASN A 711 13.89 3.06 -10.96
C ASN A 711 12.50 3.50 -11.40
N MET A 712 11.55 3.61 -10.47
CA MET A 712 10.21 4.12 -10.74
C MET A 712 10.25 5.55 -11.33
N ILE A 713 10.97 6.45 -10.69
CA ILE A 713 11.10 7.85 -11.13
C ILE A 713 11.87 7.90 -12.46
N LYS A 714 12.95 7.13 -12.59
CA LYS A 714 13.73 7.01 -13.82
C LYS A 714 12.86 6.56 -15.00
N ASP A 715 12.09 5.50 -14.83
CA ASP A 715 11.36 4.87 -15.94
C ASP A 715 10.04 5.57 -16.29
N SER A 716 9.47 6.36 -15.38
CA SER A 716 8.17 7.02 -15.58
C SER A 716 8.25 8.52 -15.86
N ILE A 717 9.16 9.23 -15.19
CA ILE A 717 9.25 10.69 -15.24
C ILE A 717 10.55 11.15 -15.90
N LEU A 718 11.65 10.53 -15.53
CA LEU A 718 12.99 10.93 -15.92
C LEU A 718 13.50 9.96 -16.97
N ASP A 719 13.62 10.37 -18.23
CA ASP A 719 14.25 9.60 -19.30
C ASP A 719 15.71 9.23 -18.93
N ALA A 720 16.28 8.15 -19.49
CA ALA A 720 17.65 7.69 -19.23
C ALA A 720 18.73 8.78 -19.40
N LYS A 721 18.46 9.83 -20.18
CA LYS A 721 19.32 11.00 -20.35
C LYS A 721 19.51 11.83 -19.07
N ILE A 722 18.65 11.64 -18.06
CA ILE A 722 18.64 12.46 -16.86
C ILE A 722 19.65 12.00 -15.81
N LEU A 723 20.10 10.75 -15.90
CA LEU A 723 21.00 10.17 -14.90
C LEU A 723 22.29 10.98 -14.72
N GLY A 724 22.78 11.62 -15.78
CA GLY A 724 23.91 12.57 -15.71
C GLY A 724 23.62 13.88 -14.98
N TYR A 725 22.37 14.12 -14.56
CA TYR A 725 21.96 15.28 -13.74
C TYR A 725 21.59 14.86 -12.31
N VAL A 726 21.60 13.55 -11.99
CA VAL A 726 21.24 13.04 -10.67
C VAL A 726 22.45 13.00 -9.77
N THR A 727 22.35 13.63 -8.61
CA THR A 727 23.28 13.48 -7.50
C THR A 727 22.59 12.72 -6.38
N LEU A 728 23.19 11.65 -5.90
CA LEU A 728 22.73 10.94 -4.73
C LEU A 728 23.11 11.70 -3.48
N VAL A 729 22.13 12.08 -2.67
CA VAL A 729 22.35 12.80 -1.42
C VAL A 729 22.16 11.84 -0.25
N ARG A 730 23.24 11.47 0.37
CA ARG A 730 23.25 10.60 1.54
C ARG A 730 23.03 11.43 2.80
N THR A 731 21.81 11.35 3.36
CA THR A 731 21.48 12.04 4.61
C THR A 731 21.86 11.24 5.85
N LYS A 732 21.83 11.87 7.02
CA LYS A 732 22.18 11.28 8.33
C LYS A 732 23.59 10.66 8.36
N PHE A 733 24.54 11.29 7.68
CA PHE A 733 25.93 10.85 7.66
C PHE A 733 26.81 11.75 8.52
N GLY A 734 26.96 11.42 9.83
CA GLY A 734 27.67 12.25 10.80
C GLY A 734 29.13 12.58 10.42
N ASN A 735 29.78 11.71 9.65
CA ASN A 735 31.17 11.89 9.20
C ASN A 735 31.29 12.63 7.85
N PHE A 736 30.24 13.34 7.41
CA PHE A 736 30.20 14.00 6.10
C PHE A 736 31.32 15.03 5.85
N ARG A 737 32.03 15.44 6.89
CA ARG A 737 33.18 16.38 6.83
C ARG A 737 34.50 15.67 6.50
N SER A 738 34.55 14.33 6.67
CA SER A 738 35.74 13.55 6.38
C SER A 738 35.65 13.02 4.95
N LYS A 739 36.53 13.52 4.09
CA LYS A 739 36.59 13.10 2.69
C LYS A 739 36.89 11.60 2.57
N ASP A 740 37.78 11.08 3.41
CA ASP A 740 38.14 9.66 3.42
C ASP A 740 36.94 8.77 3.82
N GLU A 741 36.14 9.20 4.79
CA GLU A 741 34.96 8.46 5.22
C GLU A 741 33.84 8.51 4.15
N CYS A 742 33.69 9.64 3.46
CA CYS A 742 32.77 9.77 2.34
C CYS A 742 33.19 8.88 1.16
N GLU A 743 34.46 8.85 0.81
CA GLU A 743 34.98 7.96 -0.26
C GLU A 743 34.83 6.48 0.12
N LYS A 744 35.09 6.11 1.36
CA LYS A 744 34.84 4.75 1.86
C LYS A 744 33.37 4.35 1.75
N ASP A 745 32.47 5.26 2.07
CA ASP A 745 31.03 4.99 1.95
C ASP A 745 30.59 4.78 0.50
N ILE A 746 31.11 5.59 -0.44
CA ILE A 746 30.85 5.41 -1.88
C ILE A 746 31.41 4.07 -2.38
N CYS A 747 32.60 3.67 -1.97
CA CYS A 747 33.17 2.37 -2.32
C CYS A 747 32.28 1.22 -1.81
N LYS A 748 31.78 1.35 -0.57
CA LYS A 748 30.85 0.37 0.01
C LYS A 748 29.51 0.30 -0.71
N MET A 749 28.96 1.45 -1.13
CA MET A 749 27.75 1.46 -1.96
C MET A 749 27.96 0.67 -3.26
N ARG A 750 29.10 0.83 -3.93
CA ARG A 750 29.42 0.10 -5.16
C ARG A 750 29.66 -1.39 -4.93
N GLU A 751 30.11 -1.77 -3.74
CA GLU A 751 30.33 -3.16 -3.35
C GLU A 751 29.04 -3.85 -2.87
N GLU A 752 27.98 -3.12 -2.54
CA GLU A 752 26.77 -3.66 -1.91
C GLU A 752 25.91 -4.49 -2.87
N SER A 753 25.71 -4.04 -4.11
CA SER A 753 25.05 -4.82 -5.18
C SER A 753 25.37 -4.24 -6.55
N GLU A 754 25.29 -5.08 -7.59
CA GLU A 754 25.46 -4.65 -8.99
C GLU A 754 24.48 -3.51 -9.35
N THR A 755 23.24 -3.60 -8.90
CA THR A 755 22.23 -2.56 -9.15
C THR A 755 22.60 -1.22 -8.52
N ILE A 756 23.10 -1.22 -7.27
CA ILE A 756 23.54 0.01 -6.61
C ILE A 756 24.81 0.54 -7.27
N ALA A 757 25.75 -0.34 -7.60
CA ALA A 757 26.96 0.04 -8.32
C ALA A 757 26.62 0.70 -9.68
N GLU A 758 25.65 0.14 -10.41
CA GLU A 758 25.14 0.70 -11.65
C GLU A 758 24.52 2.10 -11.42
N ILE A 759 23.62 2.24 -10.45
CA ILE A 759 22.99 3.52 -10.11
C ILE A 759 24.04 4.57 -9.76
N VAL A 760 24.98 4.22 -8.87
CA VAL A 760 26.07 5.13 -8.44
C VAL A 760 26.97 5.52 -9.63
N SER A 761 27.20 4.61 -10.58
CA SER A 761 28.04 4.88 -11.76
C SER A 761 27.35 5.74 -12.81
N LEU A 762 26.02 5.63 -12.91
CA LEU A 762 25.19 6.39 -13.86
C LEU A 762 24.88 7.81 -13.36
N CYS A 763 24.91 8.03 -12.05
CA CYS A 763 24.67 9.33 -11.45
C CYS A 763 25.89 10.24 -11.51
N ASN A 764 25.65 11.55 -11.43
CA ASN A 764 26.69 12.58 -11.48
C ASN A 764 27.65 12.55 -10.27
N GLY A 765 27.24 11.90 -9.19
CA GLY A 765 28.03 11.69 -7.99
C GLY A 765 27.19 11.41 -6.74
N VAL A 766 27.90 11.23 -5.64
CA VAL A 766 27.34 11.05 -4.30
C VAL A 766 27.86 12.12 -3.38
N ILE A 767 26.95 12.79 -2.67
CA ILE A 767 27.32 13.77 -1.64
C ILE A 767 26.72 13.37 -0.29
N HIS A 768 27.49 13.57 0.76
CA HIS A 768 27.11 13.25 2.14
C HIS A 768 26.76 14.51 2.91
N VAL A 769 25.66 14.45 3.66
CA VAL A 769 25.17 15.52 4.53
C VAL A 769 24.61 14.95 5.81
N ASP A 770 24.60 15.80 6.85
CA ASP A 770 23.89 15.49 8.09
C ASP A 770 23.03 16.69 8.50
N ASN A 771 21.74 16.46 8.60
CA ASN A 771 20.76 17.51 8.87
C ASN A 771 19.92 17.14 10.11
N PRO A 772 20.51 17.15 11.31
CA PRO A 772 19.80 16.78 12.53
C PRO A 772 18.61 17.71 12.81
N PRO A 773 17.56 17.24 13.52
CA PRO A 773 16.37 18.03 13.82
C PRO A 773 16.70 19.25 14.66
N ILE A 774 16.06 20.39 14.35
CA ILE A 774 16.17 21.65 15.13
C ILE A 774 14.90 21.95 15.91
N ASN A 775 13.78 21.33 15.54
CA ASN A 775 12.53 21.38 16.28
C ASN A 775 12.45 20.14 17.20
N ILE A 776 13.14 20.21 18.33
CA ILE A 776 13.17 19.16 19.33
C ILE A 776 12.15 19.54 20.42
N GLU A 777 11.34 18.59 20.90
CA GLU A 777 10.43 18.84 22.03
C GLU A 777 11.24 19.00 23.32
N LYS A 778 10.90 20.01 24.12
CA LYS A 778 11.51 20.23 25.43
C LYS A 778 11.02 19.12 26.38
N ILE A 779 11.93 18.24 26.78
CA ILE A 779 11.71 17.28 27.86
C ILE A 779 12.11 17.96 29.17
N ASP A 780 11.30 17.82 30.22
CA ASP A 780 11.35 18.52 31.48
C ASP A 780 12.74 18.90 32.05
N ASP A 781 12.84 20.13 32.59
CA ASP A 781 13.86 20.71 33.46
C ASP A 781 15.32 21.01 32.95
N ASP A 782 15.76 20.48 31.80
CA ASP A 782 17.12 20.75 31.29
C ASP A 782 17.14 21.84 30.19
N GLY A 783 16.78 23.09 30.56
CA GLY A 783 16.67 24.20 29.60
C GLY A 783 17.99 24.53 28.86
N ASP A 784 19.13 24.40 29.51
CA ASP A 784 20.44 24.76 28.92
C ASP A 784 20.98 23.71 27.97
N GLU A 785 20.77 22.42 28.24
CA GLU A 785 21.20 21.32 27.36
C GLU A 785 20.37 21.28 26.04
N TYR A 786 19.07 21.53 26.12
CA TYR A 786 18.20 21.67 24.98
C TYR A 786 18.62 22.80 24.02
N VAL A 787 18.94 24.01 24.57
CA VAL A 787 19.38 25.15 23.77
C VAL A 787 20.75 24.87 23.14
N ALA A 788 21.66 24.23 23.89
CA ALA A 788 22.97 23.83 23.39
C ALA A 788 22.85 22.82 22.24
N GLN A 789 21.96 21.82 22.37
CA GLN A 789 21.73 20.81 21.31
C GLN A 789 21.17 21.44 20.02
N ILE A 790 20.21 22.35 20.12
CA ILE A 790 19.68 23.07 18.93
C ILE A 790 20.82 23.89 18.28
N LYS A 791 21.66 24.55 19.04
CA LYS A 791 22.78 25.34 18.52
C LYS A 791 23.79 24.44 17.79
N ILE A 792 24.09 23.26 18.33
CA ILE A 792 24.94 22.24 17.71
C ILE A 792 24.31 21.79 16.40
N ASN A 793 23.03 21.43 16.41
CA ASN A 793 22.30 20.93 15.24
C ASN A 793 22.21 21.98 14.12
N LYS A 794 21.96 23.25 14.47
CA LYS A 794 22.00 24.39 13.51
C LYS A 794 23.40 24.53 12.88
N ASN A 795 24.47 24.43 13.66
CA ASN A 795 25.84 24.49 13.15
C ASN A 795 26.14 23.31 12.18
N VAL A 796 25.66 22.12 12.52
CA VAL A 796 25.80 20.94 11.62
C VAL A 796 25.05 21.19 10.30
N ARG A 797 23.79 21.68 10.33
CA ARG A 797 23.02 22.05 9.13
C ARG A 797 23.71 23.13 8.30
N THR A 798 24.29 24.16 8.93
CA THR A 798 25.07 25.21 8.23
C THR A 798 26.25 24.60 7.46
N LYS A 799 26.98 23.67 8.07
CA LYS A 799 28.11 23.00 7.41
C LYS A 799 27.64 22.04 6.30
N SER A 800 26.51 21.35 6.48
CA SER A 800 25.89 20.55 5.43
C SER A 800 25.48 21.42 4.23
N ARG A 801 24.91 22.58 4.49
CA ARG A 801 24.54 23.57 3.46
C ARG A 801 25.76 24.04 2.65
N GLU A 802 26.80 24.46 3.34
CA GLU A 802 28.05 24.91 2.70
C GLU A 802 28.65 23.81 1.81
N ASN A 803 28.71 22.58 2.32
CA ASN A 803 29.23 21.41 1.57
C ASN A 803 28.42 21.15 0.31
N LEU A 804 27.08 21.07 0.47
CA LEU A 804 26.18 20.75 -0.65
C LEU A 804 26.17 21.87 -1.71
N LEU A 805 26.07 23.14 -1.32
CA LEU A 805 26.06 24.26 -2.26
C LEU A 805 27.39 24.42 -2.97
N SER A 806 28.51 24.21 -2.28
CA SER A 806 29.85 24.20 -2.92
C SER A 806 30.02 23.07 -3.93
N TYR A 807 29.45 21.91 -3.63
CA TYR A 807 29.39 20.79 -4.57
C TYR A 807 28.54 21.17 -5.80
N LEU A 808 27.32 21.68 -5.61
CA LEU A 808 26.40 22.09 -6.68
C LEU A 808 26.90 23.25 -7.55
N GLU A 809 27.77 24.09 -7.00
CA GLU A 809 28.45 25.17 -7.75
C GLU A 809 29.43 24.61 -8.77
N ASN A 810 30.17 23.54 -8.41
CA ASN A 810 31.25 22.94 -9.18
C ASN A 810 30.83 21.75 -10.06
N VAL A 811 29.68 21.13 -9.77
CA VAL A 811 29.18 20.01 -10.55
C VAL A 811 28.75 20.51 -11.93
N ARG A 812 29.39 19.94 -12.97
CA ARG A 812 28.96 20.12 -14.36
C ARG A 812 28.20 18.89 -14.80
N PRO A 813 27.03 19.05 -15.44
CA PRO A 813 26.35 17.92 -16.06
C PRO A 813 27.29 17.21 -17.03
N VAL A 814 27.25 15.88 -17.04
CA VAL A 814 28.04 15.03 -17.94
C VAL A 814 27.71 15.34 -19.42
N GLN A 815 26.56 15.92 -19.69
CA GLN A 815 26.14 16.40 -21.01
C GLN A 815 26.36 17.90 -21.14
N LYS A 816 26.71 18.36 -22.35
CA LYS A 816 27.08 19.77 -22.68
C LYS A 816 25.98 20.83 -22.45
N ASN A 817 24.78 20.44 -22.05
CA ASN A 817 23.67 21.38 -21.82
C ASN A 817 23.55 21.70 -20.33
N GLU A 818 23.49 22.97 -19.98
CA GLU A 818 23.30 23.46 -18.59
C GLU A 818 21.96 23.04 -17.96
N TYR A 819 20.95 22.75 -18.79
CA TYR A 819 19.60 22.39 -18.36
C TYR A 819 19.09 21.18 -19.13
N LEU A 820 18.50 20.25 -18.39
CA LEU A 820 17.72 19.17 -18.96
C LEU A 820 16.29 19.67 -19.18
N LYS A 821 15.88 19.74 -20.45
CA LYS A 821 14.49 19.97 -20.80
C LYS A 821 13.75 18.64 -20.84
N LEU A 822 12.73 18.52 -20.00
CA LEU A 822 11.86 17.34 -19.98
C LEU A 822 11.06 17.19 -21.29
N SER A 823 10.63 15.97 -21.56
CA SER A 823 9.69 15.67 -22.63
C SER A 823 8.43 16.52 -22.47
N LYS A 824 7.77 16.88 -23.57
CA LYS A 824 6.47 17.59 -23.52
C LYS A 824 5.50 16.81 -22.60
N TRP A 825 4.66 17.53 -21.87
CA TRP A 825 3.70 16.98 -20.91
C TRP A 825 2.89 15.81 -21.46
N ASP A 826 2.42 15.89 -22.71
CA ASP A 826 1.67 14.81 -23.36
C ASP A 826 2.46 13.50 -23.40
N LYS A 827 3.76 13.57 -23.73
CA LYS A 827 4.63 12.41 -23.77
C LYS A 827 4.89 11.85 -22.36
N LEU A 828 5.08 12.72 -21.37
CA LEU A 828 5.26 12.33 -19.98
C LEU A 828 4.00 11.67 -19.43
N ASN A 829 2.83 12.22 -19.71
CA ASN A 829 1.54 11.70 -19.35
C ASN A 829 1.33 10.27 -19.92
N VAL A 830 1.70 10.07 -21.20
CA VAL A 830 1.69 8.75 -21.84
C VAL A 830 2.66 7.80 -21.13
N ASN A 831 3.86 8.26 -20.80
CA ASN A 831 4.87 7.44 -20.11
C ASN A 831 4.39 7.00 -18.72
N ILE A 832 3.86 7.91 -17.91
CA ILE A 832 3.30 7.61 -16.59
C ILE A 832 2.17 6.58 -16.71
N ARG A 833 1.24 6.77 -17.65
CA ARG A 833 0.14 5.82 -17.88
C ARG A 833 0.63 4.44 -18.29
N ASN A 834 1.56 4.38 -19.20
CA ASN A 834 2.15 3.10 -19.65
C ASN A 834 2.88 2.41 -18.51
N TYR A 835 3.65 3.16 -17.71
CA TYR A 835 4.32 2.64 -16.53
C TYR A 835 3.34 2.03 -15.53
N VAL A 836 2.29 2.77 -15.18
CA VAL A 836 1.24 2.31 -14.25
C VAL A 836 0.50 1.09 -14.81
N LYS A 837 0.21 1.07 -16.12
CA LYS A 837 -0.45 -0.08 -16.77
C LYS A 837 0.43 -1.33 -16.74
N ASN A 838 1.71 -1.19 -17.08
CA ASN A 838 2.65 -2.32 -17.10
C ASN A 838 2.88 -2.89 -15.69
N LYS A 839 2.88 -2.05 -14.67
CA LYS A 839 3.01 -2.50 -13.27
C LYS A 839 1.75 -3.20 -12.75
N LYS A 840 0.55 -2.76 -13.14
CA LYS A 840 -0.71 -3.45 -12.78
C LYS A 840 -0.81 -4.88 -13.33
N THR A 841 -0.04 -5.22 -14.35
CA THR A 841 0.02 -6.57 -14.91
C THR A 841 1.09 -7.46 -14.27
N ASN A 842 1.89 -6.95 -13.33
CA ASN A 842 2.93 -7.71 -12.65
C ASN A 842 2.44 -8.15 -11.24
N PRO A 843 2.27 -9.48 -10.98
CA PRO A 843 1.75 -10.01 -9.71
C PRO A 843 2.58 -9.65 -8.48
N GLU A 844 3.91 -9.54 -8.60
CA GLU A 844 4.81 -9.17 -7.49
C GLU A 844 4.59 -7.73 -7.02
N PHE A 845 4.23 -6.84 -7.93
CA PHE A 845 3.96 -5.45 -7.62
C PHE A 845 2.60 -5.26 -6.94
N GLU A 846 1.60 -6.04 -7.34
CA GLU A 846 0.28 -6.06 -6.70
C GLU A 846 0.37 -6.55 -5.25
N ALA A 847 1.21 -7.54 -4.98
CA ALA A 847 1.47 -8.05 -3.63
C ALA A 847 2.17 -6.99 -2.76
N TYR A 848 3.20 -6.32 -3.28
CA TYR A 848 3.95 -5.28 -2.56
C TYR A 848 3.07 -4.08 -2.18
N TYR A 849 2.20 -3.61 -3.10
CA TYR A 849 1.29 -2.49 -2.82
C TYR A 849 0.12 -2.86 -1.92
N LYS A 850 -0.36 -4.11 -1.95
CA LYS A 850 -1.40 -4.61 -1.01
C LYS A 850 -0.87 -4.75 0.41
N GLU A 851 0.40 -5.11 0.60
CA GLU A 851 1.05 -5.18 1.91
C GLU A 851 1.43 -3.80 2.46
N SER A 852 1.77 -2.84 1.58
CA SER A 852 2.18 -1.48 1.97
C SER A 852 1.02 -0.50 2.09
N CYS A 853 -0.18 -0.85 1.59
CA CYS A 853 -1.36 0.01 1.58
C CYS A 853 -2.63 -0.82 1.81
N PRO A 854 -3.10 -1.02 3.06
CA PRO A 854 -4.29 -1.82 3.37
C PRO A 854 -5.61 -1.16 2.96
N ILE A 855 -5.62 -0.15 2.10
CA ILE A 855 -6.79 0.58 1.61
C ILE A 855 -6.82 0.49 0.08
N LEU A 856 -7.12 -0.68 -0.41
CA LEU A 856 -7.65 -0.88 -1.77
C LEU A 856 -8.80 -1.88 -1.73
#